data_c4ffecd52584cc63e3a146d5443779b7
#
_entry.id   c4ffecd52584cc63e3a146d5443779b7
#
_cell.length_a   1.000
_cell.length_b   1.000
_cell.length_c   1.000
_cell.angle_alpha   90.00
_cell.angle_beta   90.00
_cell.angle_gamma   90.00
#
_symmetry.space_group_name_H-M   'P 1'
#
loop_
_entity.id
_entity.type
_entity.pdbx_description
1 polymer ?
#
loop_
_entity_poly.entity_id
_entity_poly.type
_entity_poly.pdbx_seq_one_letter_code
_entity_poly.pdbx_strand_id
1 'polypeptide(L)'
;MQRRSHLSSIVLFLSSTALASIGSALLQPVTAEAACSFSPTLGDDAYICDSGTSAGGLTDTSGNNSLVLPTGGTGTINGDVVFGPGTDRIEIHSGTITGNVQQGSGIDDFQMTGGEIGSLNQGDALDTFFMSGGRIVDAFDDGDYAVMTGGRIGRVNMKLDNNYFNMSGGTIDRNLVTGFGNDTIIISNGMIGGNISVSGGTDSVTITGGTVAGDILMSFGEDQFNWNGGGIVYGNIDLGGDNDVATLSNLTDANIGATKRVSGGAGADSLTFNNVKTGAVSRFDSWETINLTNDTRLTFDTALTLGDAGTGTGTLNVDATSTIYGGEAQSGVNPFTAGQFANVVNAGRIDLTNGGSSTTDTFTITGNYTGQNGLVFLDTVLAGDASPSDKLVINGGTASGNTGVVINNVGGAGASTASDGIMVVQALNGATTSAGAFSLDGRVAAGAYEYFLFKGGVSANTTENWYLRSTLVNGSEPGAVTEETPVTEEPETTPPPPALEEPPAELPVDPDDPDPQDNSAPVTEDAAAPSSPPPPPAAEAPNPPDNSTGQTGQPPLPVAGVAPPSPGATRVEGDVVTLYREEVPVYSALPPVAHHLALSTLGTFHERRGEQDLLKSGGYLPASWARVFGQDVDMRWKGTVAPGLDGQLYGIQAGQDLYGRESESGHSDRFGLFFGYARVTGDLTGQALGWNNLAVGDLEVTGTSFGGYWTHIGPQGWYLDAVLMGTWFGGNATSNQNQGIDVDGHGVTASLEGGYPVALSESWTLEPQAQLIWQSLSLDDQADRFSTVSFDSDNAWTGRIGLRLQGTEDTSMGKLRPYLKANIWQNFSSDQTVSFGTVPIVTDLKGTSLEIGGGLTLDVTEKASLFATADYTTDLGGEKTRIWEGNIGLNVKW
;
A
#
# COMPACT_ATOMS: atom_id res chain seq x y z
N MET A 1 29.81 0.15 5.71
CA MET A 1 30.79 0.70 4.73
C MET A 1 30.37 2.11 4.40
N GLN A 2 31.30 3.02 4.67
CA GLN A 2 31.15 4.48 4.53
C GLN A 2 30.92 4.90 3.07
N ARG A 3 30.06 5.91 2.88
CA ARG A 3 30.42 7.07 2.05
C ARG A 3 29.55 8.26 2.45
N ARG A 4 30.25 9.29 2.98
CA ARG A 4 29.77 10.65 3.20
C ARG A 4 29.60 11.34 1.85
N SER A 5 28.54 12.12 1.69
CA SER A 5 28.55 13.25 0.75
C SER A 5 28.12 14.50 1.51
N HIS A 6 29.07 15.46 1.55
CA HIS A 6 28.90 16.79 2.06
C HIS A 6 28.01 17.60 1.12
N LEU A 7 26.99 18.28 1.64
CA LEU A 7 26.49 19.50 1.04
C LEU A 7 26.77 20.67 2.01
N SER A 8 27.62 21.54 1.55
CA SER A 8 28.03 22.77 2.24
C SER A 8 26.90 23.78 2.12
N SER A 9 26.31 24.17 3.25
CA SER A 9 25.56 25.42 3.36
C SER A 9 26.55 26.57 3.55
N ILE A 10 26.56 27.46 2.59
CA ILE A 10 27.33 28.69 2.68
C ILE A 10 26.54 29.65 3.60
N VAL A 11 26.98 29.75 4.83
CA VAL A 11 26.59 30.85 5.73
C VAL A 11 27.54 32.02 5.47
N LEU A 12 27.03 33.10 4.93
CA LEU A 12 27.78 34.32 4.74
C LEU A 12 27.92 35.02 6.10
N PHE A 13 29.06 34.84 6.75
CA PHE A 13 29.45 35.67 7.85
C PHE A 13 30.01 37.00 7.31
N LEU A 14 29.29 38.08 7.48
CA LEU A 14 29.84 39.43 7.39
C LEU A 14 30.54 39.71 8.71
N SER A 15 31.83 39.44 8.76
CA SER A 15 32.69 39.96 9.83
C SER A 15 33.05 41.41 9.54
N SER A 16 32.48 42.35 10.29
CA SER A 16 32.95 43.72 10.35
C SER A 16 34.25 43.77 11.14
N THR A 17 35.40 43.76 10.46
CA THR A 17 36.66 44.13 11.08
C THR A 17 36.74 45.63 11.21
N ALA A 18 36.42 46.12 12.40
CA ALA A 18 36.78 47.50 12.78
C ALA A 18 38.31 47.59 12.91
N LEU A 19 38.91 48.38 12.05
CA LEU A 19 40.32 48.76 12.14
C LEU A 19 40.53 49.63 13.38
N ALA A 20 41.17 49.09 14.40
CA ALA A 20 41.62 49.87 15.51
C ALA A 20 42.78 50.76 15.06
N SER A 21 42.56 52.06 14.91
CA SER A 21 43.60 53.02 14.85
C SER A 21 44.13 53.34 16.27
N ILE A 22 45.32 52.86 16.54
CA ILE A 22 46.04 53.22 17.78
C ILE A 22 46.48 54.68 17.69
N GLY A 23 45.69 55.53 18.28
CA GLY A 23 46.14 56.86 18.61
C GLY A 23 46.59 56.88 20.09
N SER A 24 47.91 57.08 20.30
CA SER A 24 48.46 57.26 21.64
C SER A 24 48.00 58.62 22.21
N ALA A 25 46.92 58.58 22.98
CA ALA A 25 46.52 59.70 23.79
C ALA A 25 47.18 59.53 25.14
N LEU A 26 47.94 60.55 25.52
CA LEU A 26 48.58 60.77 26.83
C LEU A 26 47.58 60.57 27.97
N LEU A 27 47.84 59.61 28.85
CA LEU A 27 47.17 59.51 30.15
C LEU A 27 47.41 60.76 30.96
N GLN A 28 46.47 61.60 30.91
CA GLN A 28 46.29 62.55 32.05
C GLN A 28 45.45 61.80 33.10
N PRO A 29 45.80 61.96 34.43
CA PRO A 29 44.90 61.42 35.45
C PRO A 29 43.62 62.28 35.37
N VAL A 30 42.59 61.69 34.84
CA VAL A 30 41.25 62.23 34.98
C VAL A 30 40.93 62.05 36.45
N THR A 31 40.85 63.15 37.16
CA THR A 31 40.22 63.18 38.48
C THR A 31 38.86 62.58 38.30
N ALA A 32 38.56 61.50 39.04
CA ALA A 32 37.23 60.94 39.07
C ALA A 32 36.23 62.02 39.45
N GLU A 33 35.66 62.73 38.52
CA GLU A 33 34.48 63.51 38.77
C GLU A 33 33.35 62.61 39.04
N ALA A 34 32.87 62.76 40.22
CA ALA A 34 31.77 61.88 40.70
C ALA A 34 30.56 62.09 39.85
N ALA A 35 30.08 60.97 39.31
CA ALA A 35 28.68 60.76 39.36
C ALA A 35 27.80 61.65 38.50
N CYS A 36 27.36 61.07 37.32
CA CYS A 36 26.15 61.50 36.67
C CYS A 36 25.87 63.06 36.76
N SER A 37 26.82 63.87 36.44
CA SER A 37 26.65 65.37 36.34
C SER A 37 26.76 65.70 34.83
N PHE A 38 25.79 66.40 34.32
CA PHE A 38 25.67 66.70 32.89
C PHE A 38 25.82 68.21 32.65
N SER A 39 26.47 68.61 31.60
CA SER A 39 26.63 69.96 31.15
C SER A 39 26.46 70.08 29.66
N PRO A 40 25.20 70.08 29.13
CA PRO A 40 24.90 70.17 27.72
C PRO A 40 25.49 71.41 27.05
N THR A 41 25.98 71.20 25.80
CA THR A 41 26.48 72.34 24.97
C THR A 41 25.62 72.44 23.68
N LEU A 42 26.01 73.29 22.75
CA LEU A 42 25.37 73.40 21.43
C LEU A 42 25.96 72.46 20.36
N GLY A 43 26.95 71.66 20.76
CA GLY A 43 27.63 70.71 19.86
C GLY A 43 27.49 69.29 20.27
N ASP A 44 28.31 68.41 19.72
CA ASP A 44 28.34 66.98 20.04
C ASP A 44 28.87 66.74 21.44
N ASP A 45 28.08 66.11 22.32
CA ASP A 45 28.43 65.90 23.73
C ASP A 45 28.54 64.40 24.08
N ALA A 46 29.48 64.10 25.00
CA ALA A 46 29.67 62.75 25.49
C ALA A 46 29.48 62.69 27.00
N TYR A 47 28.49 61.85 27.42
CA TYR A 47 28.12 61.74 28.82
C TYR A 47 28.44 60.34 29.37
N ILE A 48 28.95 60.28 30.57
CA ILE A 48 29.18 59.02 31.28
C ILE A 48 28.53 59.12 32.66
N CYS A 49 27.69 58.13 33.01
CA CYS A 49 27.07 57.99 34.31
C CYS A 49 27.53 56.67 34.99
N ASP A 50 28.69 56.68 35.62
CA ASP A 50 29.33 55.52 36.23
C ASP A 50 28.85 55.30 37.69
N SER A 51 28.68 56.35 38.47
CA SER A 51 28.32 56.21 39.90
C SER A 51 27.59 57.45 40.44
N GLY A 52 26.83 57.25 41.55
CA GLY A 52 26.03 58.32 42.19
C GLY A 52 24.70 58.63 41.46
N THR A 53 24.01 59.65 41.86
CA THR A 53 22.70 60.01 41.33
C THR A 53 22.74 61.43 40.74
N SER A 54 22.24 61.58 39.53
CA SER A 54 22.13 62.94 38.91
C SER A 54 21.14 63.83 39.67
N ALA A 55 21.33 65.14 39.59
CA ALA A 55 20.44 66.10 40.24
C ALA A 55 19.06 66.19 39.56
N GLY A 56 18.93 65.73 38.33
CA GLY A 56 17.72 65.69 37.47
C GLY A 56 18.00 64.87 36.27
N GLY A 57 17.07 64.86 35.27
CA GLY A 57 17.24 64.22 33.99
C GLY A 57 18.39 64.83 33.16
N LEU A 58 18.69 64.28 32.02
CA LEU A 58 19.59 64.82 31.02
C LEU A 58 18.75 65.26 29.80
N THR A 59 18.85 66.59 29.50
CA THR A 59 18.24 67.14 28.28
C THR A 59 19.33 67.85 27.47
N ASP A 60 19.57 67.29 26.26
CA ASP A 60 20.46 67.90 25.29
C ASP A 60 19.91 67.75 23.91
N THR A 61 19.41 68.81 23.31
CA THR A 61 18.69 68.80 22.02
C THR A 61 19.52 69.30 20.87
N SER A 62 20.85 69.35 21.04
CA SER A 62 21.76 69.87 20.03
C SER A 62 22.96 68.99 19.80
N GLY A 63 23.33 68.79 18.53
CA GLY A 63 24.48 67.92 18.15
C GLY A 63 24.18 66.41 18.12
N ASN A 64 25.24 65.62 17.88
CA ASN A 64 25.23 64.18 17.97
C ASN A 64 25.78 63.78 19.33
N ASN A 65 24.91 63.29 20.20
CA ASN A 65 25.23 63.03 21.58
C ASN A 65 25.50 61.60 21.91
N SER A 66 26.28 61.36 22.94
CA SER A 66 26.45 59.99 23.45
C SER A 66 26.24 59.89 24.95
N LEU A 67 25.55 58.82 25.41
CA LEU A 67 25.42 58.53 26.83
C LEU A 67 25.85 57.10 27.11
N VAL A 68 26.75 56.96 28.10
CA VAL A 68 27.15 55.57 28.50
C VAL A 68 26.91 55.39 30.00
N LEU A 69 26.20 54.37 30.40
CA LEU A 69 26.15 53.82 31.73
C LEU A 69 27.04 52.54 31.71
N PRO A 70 28.28 52.60 32.17
CA PRO A 70 29.30 51.59 31.94
C PRO A 70 29.05 50.29 32.75
N THR A 71 29.64 49.18 32.33
CA THR A 71 29.57 47.89 33.01
C THR A 71 30.07 47.97 34.45
N GLY A 72 29.27 47.49 35.40
CA GLY A 72 29.57 47.46 36.82
C GLY A 72 29.38 48.83 37.49
N GLY A 73 28.95 49.83 36.76
CA GLY A 73 28.56 51.15 37.31
C GLY A 73 27.29 51.03 38.17
N THR A 74 27.11 52.03 39.05
CA THR A 74 25.94 52.18 39.92
C THR A 74 25.25 53.51 39.70
N GLY A 75 25.55 54.18 38.60
CA GLY A 75 25.02 55.48 38.24
C GLY A 75 23.51 55.53 38.13
N THR A 76 22.88 56.54 38.62
CA THR A 76 21.43 56.72 38.50
C THR A 76 21.15 58.11 37.91
N ILE A 77 20.43 58.12 36.77
CA ILE A 77 19.87 59.37 36.22
C ILE A 77 18.45 59.50 36.78
N ASN A 78 18.24 60.57 37.58
CA ASN A 78 16.97 60.80 38.24
C ASN A 78 16.08 61.70 37.38
N GLY A 79 15.29 61.04 36.47
CA GLY A 79 14.44 61.72 35.50
C GLY A 79 14.65 61.21 34.08
N ASP A 80 14.15 61.97 33.12
CA ASP A 80 14.18 61.57 31.70
C ASP A 80 15.57 61.91 31.08
N VAL A 81 15.94 61.17 30.04
CA VAL A 81 17.00 61.48 29.11
C VAL A 81 16.34 61.93 27.81
N VAL A 82 16.63 63.13 27.34
CA VAL A 82 16.02 63.67 26.10
C VAL A 82 17.16 64.22 25.23
N PHE A 83 17.35 63.59 24.10
CA PHE A 83 18.21 64.11 23.01
C PHE A 83 17.33 64.70 21.91
N GLY A 84 17.94 65.34 20.95
CA GLY A 84 17.24 66.10 19.90
C GLY A 84 17.47 65.57 18.51
N PRO A 85 17.40 66.38 17.47
CA PRO A 85 17.78 65.96 16.14
C PRO A 85 19.28 65.77 16.04
N GLY A 86 19.76 64.58 15.78
CA GLY A 86 21.18 64.30 15.67
C GLY A 86 21.34 62.76 15.37
N THR A 87 22.59 62.32 15.35
CA THR A 87 22.85 60.87 15.39
C THR A 87 23.32 60.57 16.81
N ASP A 88 22.41 60.13 17.65
CA ASP A 88 22.63 59.93 19.05
C ASP A 88 22.91 58.49 19.41
N ARG A 89 23.78 58.27 20.42
CA ARG A 89 24.13 56.90 20.85
C ARG A 89 23.96 56.76 22.36
N ILE A 90 23.21 55.76 22.76
CA ILE A 90 22.97 55.40 24.16
C ILE A 90 23.40 53.97 24.44
N GLU A 91 24.34 53.82 25.39
CA GLU A 91 24.82 52.52 25.84
C GLU A 91 24.52 52.31 27.34
N ILE A 92 23.63 51.32 27.64
CA ILE A 92 23.28 51.00 29.04
C ILE A 92 23.84 49.61 29.37
N HIS A 93 24.90 49.55 30.14
CA HIS A 93 25.50 48.29 30.60
C HIS A 93 25.16 47.96 32.05
N SER A 94 24.79 48.93 32.83
CA SER A 94 24.38 48.85 34.26
C SER A 94 23.66 50.12 34.68
N GLY A 95 23.37 50.33 35.98
CA GLY A 95 22.75 51.51 36.49
C GLY A 95 21.28 51.70 36.18
N THR A 96 20.73 52.89 36.40
CA THR A 96 19.29 53.15 36.26
C THR A 96 19.03 54.54 35.68
N ILE A 97 18.09 54.59 34.73
CA ILE A 97 17.42 55.84 34.32
C ILE A 97 16.02 55.75 34.84
N THR A 98 15.63 56.59 35.84
CA THR A 98 14.30 56.45 36.48
C THR A 98 13.16 56.94 35.62
N GLY A 99 13.43 57.76 34.62
CA GLY A 99 12.47 58.27 33.64
C GLY A 99 12.55 57.61 32.29
N ASN A 100 12.06 58.33 31.29
CA ASN A 100 12.01 57.86 29.89
C ASN A 100 13.26 58.32 29.13
N VAL A 101 13.66 57.54 28.16
CA VAL A 101 14.72 57.88 27.22
C VAL A 101 14.05 58.24 25.88
N GLN A 102 14.37 59.43 25.37
CA GLN A 102 13.94 59.92 24.05
C GLN A 102 15.18 60.32 23.28
N GLN A 103 15.42 59.65 22.14
CA GLN A 103 16.59 59.91 21.30
C GLN A 103 16.32 61.02 20.28
N GLY A 104 15.05 61.17 19.87
CA GLY A 104 14.63 62.32 19.06
C GLY A 104 14.39 62.03 17.61
N SER A 105 14.91 62.86 16.70
CA SER A 105 14.80 62.66 15.28
C SER A 105 16.18 62.62 14.66
N GLY A 106 16.60 61.52 14.20
CA GLY A 106 17.91 61.32 13.59
C GLY A 106 18.18 59.84 13.53
N ILE A 107 19.27 59.42 12.92
CA ILE A 107 19.61 57.96 12.89
C ILE A 107 20.33 57.63 14.20
N ASP A 108 19.60 56.99 15.10
CA ASP A 108 20.02 56.74 16.46
C ASP A 108 20.43 55.29 16.74
N ASP A 109 21.32 55.12 17.73
CA ASP A 109 21.76 53.77 18.15
C ASP A 109 21.56 53.61 19.67
N PHE A 110 20.79 52.60 20.03
CA PHE A 110 20.55 52.20 21.41
C PHE A 110 21.05 50.80 21.69
N GLN A 111 21.92 50.68 22.68
CA GLN A 111 22.45 49.39 23.11
C GLN A 111 22.23 49.20 24.63
N MET A 112 21.62 48.05 24.98
CA MET A 112 21.38 47.68 26.39
C MET A 112 21.87 46.26 26.71
N THR A 113 22.83 46.16 27.63
CA THR A 113 23.34 44.87 28.09
C THR A 113 23.07 44.61 29.57
N GLY A 114 22.55 45.60 30.29
CA GLY A 114 22.19 45.55 31.70
C GLY A 114 21.52 46.84 32.13
N GLY A 115 21.26 47.04 33.42
CA GLY A 115 20.58 48.22 33.97
C GLY A 115 19.08 48.23 33.78
N GLU A 116 18.44 49.36 34.13
CA GLU A 116 16.99 49.56 34.05
C GLU A 116 16.65 50.97 33.58
N ILE A 117 15.68 51.08 32.67
CA ILE A 117 15.14 52.36 32.20
C ILE A 117 13.61 52.34 32.25
N GLY A 118 12.94 53.50 32.34
CA GLY A 118 11.48 53.55 32.31
C GLY A 118 10.90 53.15 30.97
N SER A 119 11.15 53.94 29.94
CA SER A 119 10.80 53.61 28.54
C SER A 119 11.88 54.13 27.58
N LEU A 120 11.83 53.65 26.35
CA LEU A 120 12.63 54.12 25.23
C LEU A 120 11.71 54.57 24.11
N ASN A 121 11.99 55.74 23.53
CA ASN A 121 11.46 56.21 22.27
C ASN A 121 12.62 56.70 21.42
N GLN A 122 12.79 56.06 20.21
CA GLN A 122 13.91 56.42 19.35
C GLN A 122 13.54 57.59 18.44
N GLY A 123 12.27 57.70 18.00
CA GLY A 123 11.77 58.79 17.18
C GLY A 123 11.76 58.47 15.70
N ASP A 124 11.71 59.58 14.89
CA ASP A 124 11.62 59.42 13.44
C ASP A 124 13.04 59.21 12.85
N ALA A 125 13.25 58.30 12.00
CA ALA A 125 14.34 57.89 11.10
C ALA A 125 14.72 56.41 11.30
N LEU A 126 15.79 55.94 10.59
CA LEU A 126 16.15 54.51 10.61
C LEU A 126 17.05 54.19 11.82
N ASP A 127 16.43 53.86 12.92
CA ASP A 127 17.10 53.65 14.21
C ASP A 127 17.51 52.21 14.46
N THR A 128 18.58 52.05 15.26
CA THR A 128 19.03 50.72 15.65
C THR A 128 18.88 50.48 17.15
N PHE A 129 18.36 49.31 17.48
CA PHE A 129 18.18 48.84 18.85
C PHE A 129 18.84 47.48 19.06
N PHE A 130 19.68 47.38 20.08
CA PHE A 130 20.24 46.11 20.50
C PHE A 130 20.06 45.89 22.00
N MET A 131 19.47 44.75 22.40
CA MET A 131 19.31 44.40 23.80
C MET A 131 19.74 42.93 24.06
N SER A 132 20.72 42.78 24.97
CA SER A 132 21.13 41.44 25.43
C SER A 132 20.89 41.19 26.92
N GLY A 133 20.49 42.22 27.65
CA GLY A 133 20.21 42.20 29.08
C GLY A 133 19.61 43.48 29.58
N GLY A 134 19.28 43.57 30.87
CA GLY A 134 18.64 44.74 31.48
C GLY A 134 17.12 44.72 31.32
N ARG A 135 16.52 45.86 31.64
CA ARG A 135 15.06 46.00 31.65
C ARG A 135 14.59 47.37 31.15
N ILE A 136 13.68 47.40 30.23
CA ILE A 136 12.82 48.51 29.87
C ILE A 136 11.48 48.27 30.53
N VAL A 137 11.12 49.08 31.53
CA VAL A 137 9.99 48.76 32.44
C VAL A 137 8.66 48.85 31.73
N ASP A 138 8.42 49.85 30.89
CA ASP A 138 7.16 50.07 30.24
C ASP A 138 7.20 49.81 28.75
N ALA A 139 7.83 50.67 27.94
CA ALA A 139 7.73 50.61 26.50
C ALA A 139 9.05 50.81 25.79
N PHE A 140 9.23 50.14 24.68
CA PHE A 140 10.10 50.48 23.59
C PHE A 140 9.22 50.90 22.42
N ASP A 141 9.30 52.14 22.06
CA ASP A 141 8.48 52.78 21.03
C ASP A 141 9.35 53.34 19.90
N ASP A 142 8.85 53.33 18.66
CA ASP A 142 9.42 54.05 17.51
C ASP A 142 10.83 53.62 17.12
N GLY A 143 11.07 52.37 16.91
CA GLY A 143 12.34 51.84 16.44
C GLY A 143 12.18 51.05 15.16
N ASP A 144 13.19 51.04 14.27
CA ASP A 144 13.09 50.42 12.95
C ASP A 144 13.80 49.10 12.85
N TYR A 145 15.03 49.02 13.42
CA TYR A 145 15.81 47.79 13.38
C TYR A 145 16.21 47.35 14.79
N ALA A 146 15.47 46.34 15.26
CA ALA A 146 15.61 45.85 16.63
C ALA A 146 16.12 44.42 16.71
N VAL A 147 17.12 44.17 17.53
CA VAL A 147 17.67 42.87 17.86
C VAL A 147 17.66 42.63 19.36
N MET A 148 16.93 41.64 19.82
CA MET A 148 16.83 41.25 21.22
C MET A 148 17.38 39.84 21.46
N THR A 149 18.45 39.71 22.18
CA THR A 149 19.05 38.41 22.54
C THR A 149 18.86 38.05 24.02
N GLY A 150 18.34 38.99 24.82
CA GLY A 150 18.08 38.84 26.25
C GLY A 150 17.43 40.08 26.82
N GLY A 151 17.24 40.14 28.13
CA GLY A 151 16.59 41.24 28.81
C GLY A 151 15.07 41.15 28.88
N ARG A 152 14.45 42.27 29.34
CA ARG A 152 12.99 42.29 29.52
C ARG A 152 12.44 43.66 29.14
N ILE A 153 11.37 43.69 28.34
CA ILE A 153 10.70 44.90 27.87
C ILE A 153 9.22 44.76 28.24
N GLY A 154 8.57 45.82 28.74
CA GLY A 154 7.17 45.82 29.09
C GLY A 154 6.26 45.63 27.86
N ARG A 155 6.44 46.43 26.83
CA ARG A 155 5.84 46.28 25.50
C ARG A 155 6.74 46.86 24.41
N VAL A 156 6.49 46.45 23.17
CA VAL A 156 7.16 47.03 22.00
C VAL A 156 6.10 47.58 21.06
N ASN A 157 6.32 48.78 20.51
CA ASN A 157 5.48 49.38 19.49
C ASN A 157 6.36 50.23 18.55
N MET A 158 6.65 49.66 17.38
CA MET A 158 7.58 50.28 16.40
C MET A 158 6.86 51.29 15.48
N LYS A 159 5.52 51.34 15.51
CA LYS A 159 4.60 52.34 14.92
C LYS A 159 4.48 52.31 13.41
N LEU A 160 5.35 53.04 12.71
CA LEU A 160 5.28 53.27 11.27
C LEU A 160 6.58 52.79 10.59
N ASP A 161 6.62 52.84 9.28
CA ASP A 161 7.77 52.45 8.45
C ASP A 161 7.93 50.90 8.33
N ASN A 162 8.97 50.44 7.64
CA ASN A 162 9.24 49.03 7.44
C ASN A 162 10.18 48.54 8.57
N ASN A 163 9.62 47.88 9.54
CA ASN A 163 10.30 47.50 10.75
C ASN A 163 10.94 46.10 10.66
N TYR A 164 12.05 45.92 11.36
CA TYR A 164 12.72 44.66 11.55
C TYR A 164 12.88 44.37 13.04
N PHE A 165 12.26 43.28 13.52
CA PHE A 165 12.39 42.83 14.90
C PHE A 165 12.88 41.38 14.97
N ASN A 166 14.06 41.17 15.55
CA ASN A 166 14.64 39.82 15.68
C ASN A 166 14.87 39.46 17.15
N MET A 167 14.13 38.46 17.64
CA MET A 167 14.21 38.00 19.02
C MET A 167 14.80 36.59 19.10
N SER A 168 15.97 36.46 19.72
CA SER A 168 16.59 35.17 20.01
C SER A 168 16.71 34.88 21.51
N GLY A 169 16.10 35.70 22.35
CA GLY A 169 16.03 35.53 23.80
C GLY A 169 15.40 36.72 24.50
N GLY A 170 15.17 36.60 25.81
CA GLY A 170 14.54 37.63 26.61
C GLY A 170 13.03 37.52 26.74
N THR A 171 12.39 38.56 27.27
CA THR A 171 10.92 38.56 27.53
C THR A 171 10.33 39.90 27.16
N ILE A 172 9.26 39.91 26.40
CA ILE A 172 8.33 41.03 26.23
C ILE A 172 7.09 40.70 27.05
N ASP A 173 6.76 41.49 28.06
CA ASP A 173 5.70 41.19 29.01
C ASP A 173 4.30 41.27 28.42
N ARG A 174 4.09 42.15 27.45
CA ARG A 174 2.84 42.43 26.76
C ARG A 174 2.98 42.21 25.26
N ASN A 175 2.53 43.14 24.44
CA ASN A 175 2.46 43.01 23.00
C ASN A 175 3.77 43.46 22.32
N LEU A 176 4.02 42.83 21.16
CA LEU A 176 4.94 43.29 20.12
C LEU A 176 4.09 43.81 18.96
N VAL A 177 4.17 45.11 18.66
CA VAL A 177 3.41 45.76 17.58
C VAL A 177 4.40 46.44 16.66
N THR A 178 4.34 46.22 15.36
CA THR A 178 5.22 46.92 14.40
C THR A 178 4.50 48.05 13.65
N GLY A 179 3.17 47.94 13.51
CA GLY A 179 2.36 48.98 12.90
C GLY A 179 2.22 48.88 11.40
N PHE A 180 2.21 50.01 10.70
CA PHE A 180 2.08 50.03 9.23
C PHE A 180 3.46 50.05 8.58
N GLY A 181 3.58 49.35 7.48
CA GLY A 181 4.80 49.17 6.72
C GLY A 181 4.98 47.72 6.31
N ASN A 182 6.05 47.40 5.62
CA ASN A 182 6.37 46.01 5.31
C ASN A 182 7.33 45.49 6.39
N ASP A 183 6.76 44.83 7.36
CA ASP A 183 7.45 44.46 8.58
C ASP A 183 8.05 43.03 8.55
N THR A 184 9.14 42.86 9.26
CA THR A 184 9.75 41.52 9.42
C THR A 184 9.96 41.21 10.89
N ILE A 185 9.31 40.18 11.40
CA ILE A 185 9.44 39.69 12.77
C ILE A 185 10.01 38.27 12.75
N ILE A 186 11.11 38.05 13.47
CA ILE A 186 11.76 36.74 13.61
C ILE A 186 11.86 36.38 15.08
N ILE A 187 11.21 35.31 15.50
CA ILE A 187 11.26 34.75 16.85
C ILE A 187 11.96 33.42 16.83
N SER A 188 13.15 33.32 17.34
CA SER A 188 13.90 32.07 17.44
C SER A 188 14.04 31.55 18.88
N ASN A 189 13.79 32.37 19.87
CA ASN A 189 13.73 32.03 21.29
C ASN A 189 13.17 33.23 22.09
N GLY A 190 12.88 33.03 23.38
CA GLY A 190 12.33 34.05 24.27
C GLY A 190 10.81 33.89 24.47
N MET A 191 10.22 34.89 25.12
CA MET A 191 8.80 34.89 25.47
C MET A 191 8.14 36.25 25.16
N ILE A 192 7.02 36.16 24.43
CA ILE A 192 6.08 37.28 24.25
C ILE A 192 4.82 36.98 25.04
N GLY A 193 4.52 37.79 26.06
CA GLY A 193 3.39 37.56 26.97
C GLY A 193 2.03 38.03 26.44
N GLY A 194 2.01 38.80 25.36
CA GLY A 194 0.82 39.31 24.69
C GLY A 194 0.79 38.88 23.20
N ASN A 195 0.20 39.74 22.40
CA ASN A 195 0.04 39.54 20.96
C ASN A 195 1.26 40.02 20.19
N ILE A 196 1.48 39.38 19.04
CA ILE A 196 2.22 39.96 17.91
C ILE A 196 1.20 40.57 16.97
N SER A 197 1.38 41.83 16.57
CA SER A 197 0.49 42.50 15.66
C SER A 197 1.27 43.33 14.65
N VAL A 198 1.10 43.05 13.39
CA VAL A 198 1.42 43.91 12.27
C VAL A 198 0.13 44.54 11.78
N SER A 199 0.11 45.64 11.09
CA SER A 199 -1.16 46.32 10.78
C SER A 199 -1.50 46.35 9.31
N GLY A 200 -0.59 46.63 8.44
CA GLY A 200 -0.86 46.63 7.02
C GLY A 200 0.41 46.96 6.23
N GLY A 201 0.55 46.20 5.18
CA GLY A 201 1.73 46.11 4.37
C GLY A 201 1.90 44.70 3.88
N THR A 202 3.04 44.37 3.35
CA THR A 202 3.40 42.99 3.06
C THR A 202 4.37 42.54 4.15
N ASP A 203 3.82 41.82 5.12
CA ASP A 203 4.51 41.51 6.36
C ASP A 203 5.05 40.08 6.39
N SER A 204 6.07 39.85 7.21
CA SER A 204 6.66 38.53 7.39
C SER A 204 6.87 38.22 8.88
N VAL A 205 6.16 37.18 9.38
CA VAL A 205 6.39 36.68 10.72
C VAL A 205 6.97 35.27 10.66
N THR A 206 8.15 35.09 11.24
CA THR A 206 8.86 33.80 11.26
C THR A 206 9.07 33.34 12.70
N ILE A 207 8.59 32.12 13.01
CA ILE A 207 8.80 31.45 14.30
C ILE A 207 9.64 30.21 14.12
N THR A 208 10.76 30.13 14.83
CA THR A 208 11.59 28.91 14.87
C THR A 208 11.86 28.46 16.31
N GLY A 209 11.38 29.21 17.30
CA GLY A 209 11.52 28.90 18.71
C GLY A 209 10.76 29.91 19.58
N GLY A 210 10.93 29.83 20.89
CA GLY A 210 10.29 30.71 21.85
C GLY A 210 8.82 30.44 22.12
N THR A 211 8.14 31.40 22.73
CA THR A 211 6.74 31.27 23.14
C THR A 211 5.98 32.59 22.88
N VAL A 212 4.83 32.47 22.25
CA VAL A 212 3.85 33.57 22.09
C VAL A 212 2.60 33.20 22.86
N ALA A 213 2.27 33.97 23.93
CA ALA A 213 1.14 33.64 24.77
C ALA A 213 -0.19 34.17 24.19
N GLY A 214 -0.17 35.21 23.41
CA GLY A 214 -1.29 35.86 22.76
C GLY A 214 -1.49 35.41 21.30
N ASP A 215 -2.23 36.22 20.57
CA ASP A 215 -2.53 36.05 19.17
C ASP A 215 -1.41 36.61 18.28
N ILE A 216 -1.32 36.10 17.05
CA ILE A 216 -0.53 36.68 15.95
C ILE A 216 -1.55 37.20 14.94
N LEU A 217 -1.55 38.51 14.72
CA LEU A 217 -2.50 39.22 13.88
C LEU A 217 -1.74 39.97 12.79
N MET A 218 -2.00 39.64 11.53
CA MET A 218 -1.22 40.20 10.40
C MET A 218 -2.00 41.26 9.62
N SER A 219 -3.35 41.28 9.73
CA SER A 219 -4.29 42.32 9.30
C SER A 219 -4.54 42.43 7.79
N PHE A 220 -3.92 43.35 7.06
CA PHE A 220 -4.14 43.64 5.65
C PHE A 220 -2.83 43.62 4.91
N GLY A 221 -2.80 43.03 3.76
CA GLY A 221 -1.65 42.91 2.87
C GLY A 221 -1.41 41.47 2.44
N GLU A 222 -0.54 41.27 1.47
CA GLU A 222 -0.12 39.92 1.05
C GLU A 222 0.98 39.43 2.01
N ASP A 223 0.58 38.77 3.08
CA ASP A 223 1.43 38.46 4.22
C ASP A 223 2.03 37.04 4.15
N GLN A 224 3.15 36.89 4.88
CA GLN A 224 3.85 35.60 4.97
C GLN A 224 4.02 35.15 6.43
N PHE A 225 3.46 34.02 6.77
CA PHE A 225 3.66 33.38 8.06
C PHE A 225 4.49 32.08 7.93
N ASN A 226 5.64 32.05 8.59
CA ASN A 226 6.52 30.88 8.56
C ASN A 226 6.76 30.33 9.98
N TRP A 227 6.39 29.08 10.22
CA TRP A 227 6.64 28.41 11.50
C TRP A 227 7.40 27.11 11.26
N ASN A 228 8.63 27.02 11.78
CA ASN A 228 9.51 25.90 11.46
C ASN A 228 10.21 25.30 12.71
N GLY A 229 9.89 24.08 13.03
CA GLY A 229 10.62 23.17 13.90
C GLY A 229 10.57 23.45 15.40
N GLY A 230 10.23 24.67 15.84
CA GLY A 230 10.26 25.06 17.27
C GLY A 230 9.24 26.12 17.63
N GLY A 231 9.20 26.46 18.92
CA GLY A 231 8.28 27.45 19.47
C GLY A 231 6.87 26.91 19.73
N ILE A 232 6.10 27.72 20.50
CA ILE A 232 4.68 27.44 20.81
C ILE A 232 3.89 28.74 20.71
N VAL A 233 2.76 28.73 20.02
CA VAL A 233 1.79 29.81 19.97
C VAL A 233 0.52 29.36 20.68
N TYR A 234 0.10 30.03 21.74
CA TYR A 234 -1.10 29.66 22.50
C TYR A 234 -2.38 30.33 22.01
N GLY A 235 -2.26 31.44 21.30
CA GLY A 235 -3.38 32.19 20.74
C GLY A 235 -3.85 31.71 19.38
N ASN A 236 -4.54 32.59 18.69
CA ASN A 236 -4.89 32.46 17.30
C ASN A 236 -3.77 32.97 16.42
N ILE A 237 -3.68 32.47 15.21
CA ILE A 237 -2.89 33.00 14.10
C ILE A 237 -3.88 33.39 13.04
N ASP A 238 -3.94 34.69 12.71
CA ASP A 238 -4.90 35.28 11.77
C ASP A 238 -4.12 36.15 10.78
N LEU A 239 -4.10 35.74 9.50
CA LEU A 239 -3.35 36.44 8.48
C LEU A 239 -4.08 37.68 7.99
N GLY A 240 -5.43 37.65 8.02
CA GLY A 240 -6.22 38.87 7.83
C GLY A 240 -6.94 38.98 6.51
N GLY A 241 -6.51 39.91 5.68
CA GLY A 241 -7.14 40.14 4.36
C GLY A 241 -6.14 40.30 3.26
N ASP A 242 -6.55 40.11 2.04
CA ASP A 242 -5.73 39.92 0.84
C ASP A 242 -5.20 38.48 0.71
N ASN A 243 -4.24 38.20 -0.15
CA ASN A 243 -3.84 36.82 -0.47
C ASN A 243 -2.59 36.41 0.32
N ASP A 244 -2.77 35.64 1.33
CA ASP A 244 -1.75 35.28 2.32
C ASP A 244 -1.13 33.92 2.10
N VAL A 245 0.09 33.76 2.60
CA VAL A 245 0.83 32.51 2.54
C VAL A 245 1.33 32.09 3.92
N ALA A 246 0.84 30.92 4.40
CA ALA A 246 1.37 30.30 5.61
C ALA A 246 2.15 29.02 5.26
N THR A 247 3.31 28.86 5.89
CA THR A 247 4.11 27.63 5.81
C THR A 247 4.41 27.12 7.20
N LEU A 248 3.88 25.97 7.51
CA LEU A 248 4.13 25.21 8.74
C LEU A 248 5.07 24.06 8.42
N SER A 249 6.25 24.03 9.05
CA SER A 249 7.30 23.07 8.71
C SER A 249 7.83 22.35 9.95
N ASN A 250 8.01 21.03 9.85
CA ASN A 250 8.65 20.20 10.88
C ASN A 250 7.99 20.34 12.27
N LEU A 251 6.68 20.48 12.33
CA LEU A 251 5.91 20.67 13.56
C LEU A 251 5.18 19.40 13.96
N THR A 252 4.95 19.28 15.25
CA THR A 252 4.12 18.24 15.86
C THR A 252 3.12 18.88 16.83
N ASP A 253 2.22 18.09 17.42
CA ASP A 253 1.31 18.58 18.46
C ASP A 253 2.01 19.19 19.68
N ALA A 254 3.29 18.88 19.91
CA ALA A 254 4.10 19.56 20.93
C ALA A 254 4.28 21.06 20.63
N ASN A 255 4.23 21.46 19.38
CA ASN A 255 4.34 22.85 18.93
C ASN A 255 2.95 23.46 18.70
N ILE A 256 2.23 22.91 17.73
CA ILE A 256 0.98 23.49 17.21
C ILE A 256 -0.25 23.06 18.01
N GLY A 257 -0.14 22.01 18.84
CA GLY A 257 -1.29 21.48 19.58
C GLY A 257 -1.96 22.46 20.54
N ALA A 258 -1.23 23.47 21.01
CA ALA A 258 -1.75 24.51 21.87
C ALA A 258 -2.42 25.67 21.10
N THR A 259 -2.19 25.81 19.82
CA THR A 259 -2.75 26.86 18.96
C THR A 259 -4.25 26.65 18.77
N LYS A 260 -5.03 27.68 19.00
CA LYS A 260 -6.49 27.59 18.96
C LYS A 260 -7.04 27.61 17.55
N ARG A 261 -6.51 28.47 16.69
CA ARG A 261 -6.94 28.70 15.31
C ARG A 261 -5.76 29.14 14.45
N VAL A 262 -5.78 28.74 13.18
CA VAL A 262 -4.87 29.23 12.15
C VAL A 262 -5.73 29.54 10.93
N SER A 263 -5.91 30.83 10.66
CA SER A 263 -6.83 31.35 9.64
C SER A 263 -6.06 32.06 8.55
N GLY A 264 -6.40 31.80 7.28
CA GLY A 264 -5.99 32.62 6.15
C GLY A 264 -6.66 33.99 6.22
N GLY A 265 -7.96 34.00 6.44
CA GLY A 265 -8.77 35.21 6.55
C GLY A 265 -9.66 35.45 5.34
N ALA A 266 -9.56 36.60 4.71
CA ALA A 266 -10.33 36.93 3.53
C ALA A 266 -9.41 37.13 2.33
N GLY A 267 -9.44 36.26 1.36
CA GLY A 267 -8.56 36.32 0.21
C GLY A 267 -8.47 35.01 -0.54
N ALA A 268 -7.41 34.86 -1.30
CA ALA A 268 -7.06 33.57 -1.91
C ALA A 268 -5.80 33.01 -1.24
N ASP A 269 -6.01 32.43 -0.07
CA ASP A 269 -4.96 32.10 0.88
C ASP A 269 -4.38 30.68 0.68
N SER A 270 -3.09 30.54 0.97
CA SER A 270 -2.40 29.27 0.82
C SER A 270 -1.71 28.83 2.11
N LEU A 271 -2.09 27.63 2.59
CA LEU A 271 -1.45 26.97 3.72
C LEU A 271 -0.67 25.73 3.25
N THR A 272 0.61 25.71 3.55
CA THR A 272 1.46 24.55 3.28
C THR A 272 1.91 23.87 4.58
N PHE A 273 1.55 22.61 4.75
CA PHE A 273 2.10 21.72 5.75
C PHE A 273 3.29 20.96 5.15
N ASN A 274 4.47 21.14 5.71
CA ASN A 274 5.69 20.52 5.25
C ASN A 274 6.30 19.67 6.38
N ASN A 275 6.15 18.37 6.32
CA ASN A 275 6.55 17.43 7.38
C ASN A 275 5.91 17.76 8.74
N VAL A 276 4.61 18.02 8.75
CA VAL A 276 3.82 18.32 9.96
C VAL A 276 3.00 17.11 10.38
N LYS A 277 2.95 16.83 11.68
CA LYS A 277 2.16 15.74 12.25
C LYS A 277 1.25 16.30 13.34
N THR A 278 -0.03 16.49 13.00
CA THR A 278 -1.00 17.10 13.90
C THR A 278 -2.42 16.64 13.62
N GLY A 279 -3.31 16.91 14.57
CA GLY A 279 -4.74 16.67 14.46
C GLY A 279 -5.57 17.94 14.64
N ALA A 280 -6.88 17.76 14.94
CA ALA A 280 -7.84 18.84 15.14
C ALA A 280 -7.88 19.82 13.94
N VAL A 281 -8.23 19.27 12.76
CA VAL A 281 -8.22 20.02 11.49
C VAL A 281 -9.20 21.20 11.48
N SER A 282 -10.20 21.20 12.36
CA SER A 282 -11.14 22.31 12.55
C SER A 282 -10.49 23.64 12.97
N ARG A 283 -9.24 23.63 13.42
CA ARG A 283 -8.50 24.85 13.74
C ARG A 283 -7.99 25.60 12.51
N PHE A 284 -7.93 24.93 11.35
CA PHE A 284 -7.47 25.50 10.09
C PHE A 284 -8.69 25.89 9.25
N ASP A 285 -8.93 27.16 9.12
CA ASP A 285 -10.08 27.70 8.39
C ASP A 285 -9.71 28.88 7.49
N SER A 286 -10.63 29.23 6.59
CA SER A 286 -10.45 30.31 5.62
C SER A 286 -9.20 30.11 4.76
N TRP A 287 -9.06 28.93 4.16
CA TRP A 287 -7.98 28.59 3.24
C TRP A 287 -8.52 28.12 1.91
N GLU A 288 -8.11 28.75 0.82
CA GLU A 288 -8.46 28.36 -0.55
C GLU A 288 -7.56 27.27 -1.08
N THR A 289 -6.32 27.24 -0.62
CA THR A 289 -5.38 26.17 -0.98
C THR A 289 -4.71 25.61 0.27
N ILE A 290 -4.84 24.31 0.48
CA ILE A 290 -4.07 23.59 1.49
C ILE A 290 -3.21 22.54 0.81
N ASN A 291 -1.90 22.57 1.08
CA ASN A 291 -0.95 21.60 0.55
C ASN A 291 -0.33 20.77 1.68
N LEU A 292 -0.43 19.44 1.56
CA LEU A 292 0.25 18.49 2.43
C LEU A 292 1.47 17.95 1.70
N THR A 293 2.66 18.16 2.25
CA THR A 293 3.92 17.82 1.60
C THR A 293 4.90 17.14 2.58
N ASN A 294 5.84 16.37 2.04
CA ASN A 294 6.99 15.81 2.77
C ASN A 294 6.62 15.00 4.03
N ASP A 295 5.87 13.92 3.90
CA ASP A 295 5.43 13.05 5.01
C ASP A 295 4.55 13.79 6.05
N THR A 296 3.75 14.75 5.57
CA THR A 296 2.75 15.38 6.44
C THR A 296 1.64 14.39 6.79
N ARG A 297 1.22 14.40 8.05
CA ARG A 297 0.18 13.53 8.59
C ARG A 297 -0.85 14.35 9.32
N LEU A 298 -2.04 14.46 8.76
CA LEU A 298 -3.16 15.14 9.39
C LEU A 298 -4.21 14.12 9.85
N THR A 299 -4.54 14.17 11.14
CA THR A 299 -5.65 13.40 11.70
C THR A 299 -6.92 14.28 11.71
N PHE A 300 -7.93 13.80 11.01
CA PHE A 300 -9.21 14.49 10.88
C PHE A 300 -10.12 14.06 12.03
N ASP A 301 -10.42 14.98 12.93
CA ASP A 301 -11.42 14.85 14.01
C ASP A 301 -12.81 15.31 13.58
N THR A 302 -12.93 15.98 12.46
CA THR A 302 -14.15 16.49 11.84
C THR A 302 -13.88 16.77 10.35
N ALA A 303 -14.86 17.34 9.64
CA ALA A 303 -14.65 17.80 8.29
C ALA A 303 -13.84 19.11 8.26
N LEU A 304 -12.86 19.18 7.37
CA LEU A 304 -12.13 20.40 7.03
C LEU A 304 -12.99 21.27 6.10
N THR A 305 -13.13 22.54 6.42
CA THR A 305 -13.86 23.51 5.57
C THR A 305 -12.85 24.34 4.79
N LEU A 306 -12.99 24.38 3.46
CA LEU A 306 -12.14 25.11 2.55
C LEU A 306 -12.83 26.35 2.00
N GLY A 307 -12.08 27.45 1.94
CA GLY A 307 -12.59 28.74 1.48
C GLY A 307 -13.08 29.63 2.59
N ASP A 308 -13.49 30.81 2.21
CA ASP A 308 -14.05 31.87 3.07
C ASP A 308 -15.38 32.42 2.51
N ALA A 309 -15.86 33.53 3.08
CA ALA A 309 -17.10 34.16 2.62
C ALA A 309 -17.00 34.80 1.21
N GLY A 310 -15.80 35.14 0.75
CA GLY A 310 -15.55 35.72 -0.57
C GLY A 310 -15.36 34.68 -1.66
N THR A 311 -14.58 33.66 -1.41
CA THR A 311 -14.20 32.60 -2.35
C THR A 311 -15.19 31.41 -2.32
N GLY A 312 -15.71 31.11 -1.15
CA GLY A 312 -16.73 30.08 -0.90
C GLY A 312 -16.25 28.65 -0.96
N THR A 313 -15.07 28.37 -1.45
CA THR A 313 -14.51 27.00 -1.59
C THR A 313 -12.99 27.02 -1.78
N GLY A 314 -12.37 25.83 -1.82
CA GLY A 314 -10.94 25.72 -2.05
C GLY A 314 -10.48 24.33 -2.51
N THR A 315 -9.18 24.11 -2.43
CA THR A 315 -8.52 22.88 -2.89
C THR A 315 -7.59 22.33 -1.78
N LEU A 316 -7.71 21.05 -1.50
CA LEU A 316 -6.77 20.27 -0.69
C LEU A 316 -5.91 19.39 -1.59
N ASN A 317 -4.61 19.61 -1.57
CA ASN A 317 -3.62 18.82 -2.29
C ASN A 317 -2.85 17.92 -1.33
N VAL A 318 -2.79 16.62 -1.61
CA VAL A 318 -2.07 15.63 -0.83
C VAL A 318 -0.97 15.05 -1.71
N ASP A 319 0.30 15.30 -1.38
CA ASP A 319 1.42 14.77 -2.13
C ASP A 319 1.63 13.26 -1.89
N ALA A 320 2.47 12.63 -2.72
CA ALA A 320 2.69 11.17 -2.68
C ALA A 320 3.27 10.64 -1.36
N THR A 321 3.77 11.50 -0.50
CA THR A 321 4.39 11.11 0.78
C THR A 321 3.47 11.33 1.98
N SER A 322 2.41 12.11 1.81
CA SER A 322 1.56 12.58 2.90
C SER A 322 0.33 11.71 3.12
N THR A 323 -0.20 11.77 4.34
CA THR A 323 -1.33 10.93 4.77
C THR A 323 -2.39 11.75 5.50
N ILE A 324 -3.64 11.56 5.10
CA ILE A 324 -4.84 11.95 5.85
C ILE A 324 -5.31 10.72 6.64
N TYR A 325 -5.47 10.87 7.94
CA TYR A 325 -6.10 9.88 8.81
C TYR A 325 -7.53 10.29 9.10
N GLY A 326 -8.50 9.50 8.67
CA GLY A 326 -9.92 9.80 8.75
C GLY A 326 -10.81 8.74 9.42
N GLY A 327 -10.22 7.76 10.09
CA GLY A 327 -10.90 6.57 10.62
C GLY A 327 -11.41 6.69 12.06
N GLU A 328 -11.42 7.87 12.68
CA GLU A 328 -11.93 8.02 14.07
C GLU A 328 -13.27 8.73 14.16
N ALA A 329 -13.75 9.33 13.09
CA ALA A 329 -14.97 10.13 13.08
C ALA A 329 -15.57 10.24 11.67
N GLN A 330 -16.70 10.92 11.55
CA GLN A 330 -17.19 11.39 10.26
C GLN A 330 -16.32 12.53 9.77
N SER A 331 -15.27 12.18 9.07
CA SER A 331 -14.27 13.09 8.53
C SER A 331 -14.56 13.45 7.07
N GLY A 332 -13.88 14.46 6.55
CA GLY A 332 -14.06 14.84 5.15
C GLY A 332 -13.63 16.26 4.83
N VAL A 333 -14.02 16.72 3.65
CA VAL A 333 -13.72 18.06 3.14
C VAL A 333 -15.00 18.70 2.61
N ASN A 334 -15.29 19.89 3.09
CA ASN A 334 -16.46 20.66 2.70
C ASN A 334 -16.07 22.03 2.11
N PRO A 335 -16.84 22.58 1.16
CA PRO A 335 -16.75 23.98 0.80
C PRO A 335 -17.33 24.86 1.93
N PHE A 336 -16.84 26.09 2.05
CA PHE A 336 -17.39 27.07 2.97
C PHE A 336 -18.84 27.43 2.61
N THR A 337 -19.10 27.68 1.32
CA THR A 337 -20.43 28.05 0.84
C THR A 337 -21.21 26.81 0.42
N ALA A 338 -22.37 26.60 1.04
CA ALA A 338 -23.24 25.50 0.68
C ALA A 338 -23.65 25.53 -0.79
N GLY A 339 -23.53 24.40 -1.48
CA GLY A 339 -23.85 24.26 -2.91
C GLY A 339 -22.66 24.55 -3.85
N GLN A 340 -21.54 25.00 -3.32
CA GLN A 340 -20.26 24.95 -4.04
C GLN A 340 -19.57 23.58 -3.85
N PHE A 341 -18.48 23.36 -4.56
CA PHE A 341 -17.70 22.13 -4.52
C PHE A 341 -16.27 22.40 -4.04
N ALA A 342 -15.87 21.72 -2.99
CA ALA A 342 -14.47 21.62 -2.63
C ALA A 342 -13.73 20.70 -3.61
N ASN A 343 -12.42 20.88 -3.76
CA ASN A 343 -11.59 20.02 -4.58
C ASN A 343 -10.59 19.28 -3.71
N VAL A 344 -10.47 17.97 -3.91
CA VAL A 344 -9.42 17.15 -3.27
C VAL A 344 -8.60 16.49 -4.35
N VAL A 345 -7.30 16.78 -4.36
CA VAL A 345 -6.32 16.15 -5.27
C VAL A 345 -5.44 15.23 -4.44
N ASN A 346 -5.54 13.92 -4.68
CA ASN A 346 -4.86 12.92 -3.88
C ASN A 346 -3.80 12.17 -4.68
N ALA A 347 -2.53 12.47 -4.41
CA ALA A 347 -1.40 11.65 -4.83
C ALA A 347 -0.83 10.80 -3.68
N GLY A 348 -1.28 11.01 -2.45
CA GLY A 348 -0.83 10.37 -1.23
C GLY A 348 -1.81 9.32 -0.70
N ARG A 349 -2.04 9.36 0.60
CA ARG A 349 -2.86 8.36 1.29
C ARG A 349 -4.03 8.99 2.03
N ILE A 350 -5.24 8.47 1.83
CA ILE A 350 -6.40 8.67 2.70
C ILE A 350 -6.61 7.35 3.44
N ASP A 351 -6.49 7.38 4.75
CA ASP A 351 -6.49 6.18 5.60
C ASP A 351 -7.64 6.22 6.58
N LEU A 352 -8.58 5.29 6.44
CA LEU A 352 -9.69 5.13 7.35
C LEU A 352 -9.47 3.96 8.33
N THR A 353 -8.35 3.24 8.22
CA THR A 353 -8.04 2.11 9.10
C THR A 353 -7.36 2.52 10.41
N ASN A 354 -7.14 3.81 10.64
CA ASN A 354 -6.40 4.33 11.81
C ASN A 354 -7.22 4.32 13.12
N GLY A 355 -8.53 4.22 13.05
CA GLY A 355 -9.45 4.19 14.21
C GLY A 355 -9.66 2.81 14.85
N GLY A 356 -8.79 1.85 14.60
CA GLY A 356 -8.93 0.48 15.04
C GLY A 356 -9.61 -0.39 13.98
N SER A 357 -10.49 -1.31 14.38
CA SER A 357 -11.18 -2.25 13.48
C SER A 357 -12.64 -1.84 13.20
N SER A 358 -12.94 -0.55 13.21
CA SER A 358 -14.25 -0.04 12.75
C SER A 358 -14.42 -0.32 11.26
N THR A 359 -15.62 -0.60 10.83
CA THR A 359 -15.96 -0.82 9.41
C THR A 359 -17.12 0.08 9.00
N THR A 360 -17.26 1.23 9.66
CA THR A 360 -18.36 2.20 9.43
C THR A 360 -17.84 3.61 9.23
N ASP A 361 -16.52 3.78 9.17
CA ASP A 361 -15.91 5.09 9.03
C ASP A 361 -16.14 5.65 7.62
N THR A 362 -16.25 6.98 7.54
CA THR A 362 -16.49 7.63 6.25
C THR A 362 -15.63 8.87 6.11
N PHE A 363 -15.02 9.01 4.93
CA PHE A 363 -14.40 10.25 4.50
C PHE A 363 -15.25 10.89 3.39
N THR A 364 -15.93 11.99 3.71
CA THR A 364 -16.88 12.62 2.79
C THR A 364 -16.24 13.82 2.10
N ILE A 365 -16.22 13.82 0.79
CA ILE A 365 -15.82 14.96 -0.04
C ILE A 365 -17.08 15.59 -0.63
N THR A 366 -17.45 16.76 -0.13
CA THR A 366 -18.53 17.57 -0.70
C THR A 366 -17.95 18.35 -1.89
N GLY A 367 -17.86 17.69 -3.04
CA GLY A 367 -17.24 18.27 -4.23
C GLY A 367 -16.50 17.26 -5.10
N ASN A 368 -15.42 17.72 -5.72
CA ASN A 368 -14.64 16.96 -6.68
C ASN A 368 -13.47 16.22 -6.02
N TYR A 369 -13.21 15.03 -6.50
CA TYR A 369 -12.05 14.22 -6.14
C TYR A 369 -11.24 13.87 -7.39
N THR A 370 -9.94 14.09 -7.34
CA THR A 370 -9.02 13.71 -8.40
C THR A 370 -7.91 12.83 -7.83
N GLY A 371 -7.91 11.55 -8.19
CA GLY A 371 -6.82 10.64 -7.89
C GLY A 371 -5.62 10.88 -8.80
N GLN A 372 -4.44 11.01 -8.23
CA GLN A 372 -3.16 11.10 -8.94
C GLN A 372 -2.24 9.95 -8.51
N ASN A 373 -2.72 8.71 -8.69
CA ASN A 373 -2.11 7.47 -8.17
C ASN A 373 -2.04 7.42 -6.64
N GLY A 374 -2.91 8.14 -5.96
CA GLY A 374 -3.06 8.07 -4.52
C GLY A 374 -3.74 6.78 -4.07
N LEU A 375 -3.73 6.54 -2.76
CA LEU A 375 -4.30 5.36 -2.13
C LEU A 375 -5.43 5.74 -1.16
N VAL A 376 -6.42 4.85 -1.06
CA VAL A 376 -7.47 4.90 -0.03
C VAL A 376 -7.49 3.56 0.71
N PHE A 377 -7.33 3.59 2.03
CA PHE A 377 -7.31 2.40 2.89
C PHE A 377 -8.62 2.27 3.63
N LEU A 378 -9.25 1.10 3.55
CA LEU A 378 -10.58 0.83 4.09
C LEU A 378 -10.61 -0.47 4.90
N ASP A 379 -11.17 -0.43 6.11
CA ASP A 379 -11.53 -1.62 6.85
C ASP A 379 -12.85 -2.17 6.32
N THR A 380 -12.86 -3.45 6.00
CA THR A 380 -13.99 -4.12 5.33
C THR A 380 -14.19 -5.52 5.88
N VAL A 381 -15.42 -5.89 6.17
CA VAL A 381 -15.78 -7.30 6.42
C VAL A 381 -15.99 -7.99 5.08
N LEU A 382 -14.99 -8.76 4.63
CA LEU A 382 -15.11 -9.52 3.38
C LEU A 382 -16.07 -10.71 3.57
N ALA A 383 -17.34 -10.48 3.29
CA ALA A 383 -18.40 -11.48 3.37
C ALA A 383 -19.42 -11.30 2.22
N GLY A 384 -20.71 -11.57 2.43
CA GLY A 384 -21.74 -11.40 1.41
C GLY A 384 -22.14 -9.95 1.13
N ASP A 385 -23.20 -9.81 0.35
CA ASP A 385 -23.74 -8.49 0.00
C ASP A 385 -24.02 -7.61 1.21
N ALA A 386 -23.77 -6.31 1.05
CA ALA A 386 -24.00 -5.28 2.06
C ALA A 386 -23.24 -5.49 3.39
N SER A 387 -22.17 -6.30 3.39
CA SER A 387 -21.27 -6.39 4.54
C SER A 387 -20.70 -5.02 4.91
N PRO A 388 -20.45 -4.76 6.18
CA PRO A 388 -19.91 -3.47 6.63
C PRO A 388 -18.54 -3.17 6.01
N SER A 389 -18.36 -1.92 5.62
CA SER A 389 -17.09 -1.39 5.10
C SER A 389 -17.01 0.10 5.35
N ASP A 390 -15.81 0.58 5.62
CA ASP A 390 -15.51 1.99 5.50
C ASP A 390 -15.78 2.49 4.08
N LYS A 391 -15.96 3.81 3.91
CA LYS A 391 -16.34 4.38 2.62
C LYS A 391 -15.66 5.71 2.34
N LEU A 392 -15.17 5.84 1.13
CA LEU A 392 -14.99 7.15 0.54
C LEU A 392 -16.34 7.61 -0.03
N VAL A 393 -16.81 8.79 0.39
CA VAL A 393 -18.10 9.34 -0.04
C VAL A 393 -17.86 10.57 -0.90
N ILE A 394 -18.37 10.56 -2.13
CA ILE A 394 -18.38 11.71 -3.03
C ILE A 394 -19.78 12.30 -3.00
N ASN A 395 -19.89 13.50 -2.47
CA ASN A 395 -21.17 14.17 -2.24
C ASN A 395 -21.33 15.36 -3.20
N GLY A 396 -22.06 15.19 -4.26
CA GLY A 396 -22.07 16.09 -5.40
C GLY A 396 -20.72 16.00 -6.19
N GLY A 397 -20.54 16.80 -7.22
CA GLY A 397 -19.30 16.85 -7.98
C GLY A 397 -18.91 15.54 -8.68
N THR A 398 -17.63 15.37 -8.95
CA THR A 398 -17.11 14.24 -9.72
C THR A 398 -15.89 13.59 -9.07
N ALA A 399 -15.77 12.25 -9.17
CA ALA A 399 -14.52 11.55 -8.91
C ALA A 399 -13.86 11.11 -10.22
N SER A 400 -12.58 11.43 -10.37
CA SER A 400 -11.81 11.20 -11.59
C SER A 400 -10.34 10.84 -11.29
N GLY A 401 -9.57 10.60 -12.34
CA GLY A 401 -8.17 10.22 -12.23
C GLY A 401 -7.99 8.74 -11.94
N ASN A 402 -7.01 8.39 -11.11
CA ASN A 402 -6.69 7.01 -10.72
C ASN A 402 -6.33 6.93 -9.23
N THR A 403 -7.03 6.06 -8.51
CA THR A 403 -6.82 5.84 -7.07
C THR A 403 -6.81 4.34 -6.76
N GLY A 404 -5.77 3.88 -6.07
CA GLY A 404 -5.71 2.52 -5.55
C GLY A 404 -6.56 2.39 -4.27
N VAL A 405 -7.42 1.37 -4.23
CA VAL A 405 -8.21 1.02 -3.04
C VAL A 405 -7.56 -0.18 -2.36
N VAL A 406 -7.09 0.00 -1.15
CA VAL A 406 -6.48 -1.02 -0.30
C VAL A 406 -7.51 -1.49 0.70
N ILE A 407 -7.80 -2.78 0.70
CA ILE A 407 -8.79 -3.37 1.59
C ILE A 407 -8.10 -4.14 2.72
N ASN A 408 -8.43 -3.78 3.95
CA ASN A 408 -8.07 -4.54 5.13
C ASN A 408 -9.28 -5.38 5.58
N ASN A 409 -9.14 -6.71 5.54
CA ASN A 409 -10.23 -7.59 5.95
C ASN A 409 -10.35 -7.65 7.48
N VAL A 410 -11.43 -7.16 8.01
CA VAL A 410 -11.72 -7.17 9.45
C VAL A 410 -12.69 -8.30 9.77
N GLY A 411 -12.14 -9.50 9.94
CA GLY A 411 -12.90 -10.67 10.41
C GLY A 411 -13.88 -11.29 9.40
N GLY A 412 -13.83 -10.90 8.14
CA GLY A 412 -14.66 -11.50 7.10
C GLY A 412 -14.13 -12.88 6.70
N ALA A 413 -15.01 -13.90 6.73
CA ALA A 413 -14.68 -15.29 6.41
C ALA A 413 -14.84 -15.61 4.91
N GLY A 414 -15.22 -14.64 4.09
CA GLY A 414 -15.56 -14.83 2.68
C GLY A 414 -16.97 -15.37 2.46
N ALA A 415 -17.68 -14.78 1.51
CA ALA A 415 -18.95 -15.30 1.04
C ALA A 415 -19.25 -14.83 -0.40
N SER A 416 -20.24 -15.46 -1.04
CA SER A 416 -20.72 -15.07 -2.36
C SER A 416 -21.51 -13.75 -2.26
N THR A 417 -21.29 -12.84 -3.21
CA THR A 417 -22.04 -11.60 -3.38
C THR A 417 -22.93 -11.70 -4.62
N ALA A 418 -24.18 -12.08 -4.45
CA ALA A 418 -25.10 -12.32 -5.56
C ALA A 418 -25.88 -11.07 -6.02
N SER A 419 -25.72 -9.95 -5.32
CA SER A 419 -26.38 -8.67 -5.55
C SER A 419 -25.34 -7.55 -5.84
N ASP A 420 -25.49 -6.40 -5.19
CA ASP A 420 -24.60 -5.25 -5.42
C ASP A 420 -23.17 -5.47 -4.93
N GLY A 421 -22.99 -6.30 -3.90
CA GLY A 421 -21.71 -6.50 -3.25
C GLY A 421 -21.49 -5.63 -2.03
N ILE A 422 -20.23 -5.37 -1.66
CA ILE A 422 -19.81 -4.58 -0.51
C ILE A 422 -19.43 -3.19 -1.01
N MET A 423 -20.18 -2.16 -0.61
CA MET A 423 -19.95 -0.79 -1.06
C MET A 423 -18.71 -0.19 -0.38
N VAL A 424 -17.75 0.29 -1.16
CA VAL A 424 -16.49 0.93 -0.70
C VAL A 424 -16.37 2.38 -1.13
N VAL A 425 -16.98 2.77 -2.27
CA VAL A 425 -17.12 4.17 -2.67
C VAL A 425 -18.58 4.47 -2.93
N GLN A 426 -19.05 5.54 -2.32
CA GLN A 426 -20.45 5.97 -2.42
C GLN A 426 -20.57 7.32 -3.11
N ALA A 427 -21.39 7.40 -4.14
CA ALA A 427 -21.76 8.63 -4.82
C ALA A 427 -23.14 9.10 -4.32
N LEU A 428 -23.21 10.31 -3.82
CA LEU A 428 -24.44 10.91 -3.26
C LEU A 428 -24.80 12.20 -4.00
N ASN A 429 -26.06 12.59 -3.95
CA ASN A 429 -26.58 13.88 -4.40
C ASN A 429 -26.19 14.22 -5.85
N GLY A 430 -26.24 13.21 -6.76
CA GLY A 430 -25.92 13.40 -8.17
C GLY A 430 -24.42 13.38 -8.48
N ALA A 431 -23.59 12.94 -7.55
CA ALA A 431 -22.18 12.75 -7.83
C ALA A 431 -21.96 11.70 -8.92
N THR A 432 -20.90 11.89 -9.72
CA THR A 432 -20.51 10.97 -10.78
C THR A 432 -19.09 10.46 -10.56
N THR A 433 -18.80 9.24 -11.02
CA THR A 433 -17.45 8.67 -10.94
C THR A 433 -17.01 8.18 -12.32
N SER A 434 -15.78 8.50 -12.71
CA SER A 434 -15.21 7.99 -13.97
C SER A 434 -14.91 6.49 -13.87
N ALA A 435 -14.98 5.76 -14.97
CA ALA A 435 -14.77 4.30 -15.00
C ALA A 435 -13.38 3.86 -14.49
N GLY A 436 -12.33 4.69 -14.65
CA GLY A 436 -10.98 4.42 -14.17
C GLY A 436 -10.63 5.12 -12.85
N ALA A 437 -11.60 5.75 -12.17
CA ALA A 437 -11.31 6.56 -10.97
C ALA A 437 -10.75 5.72 -9.81
N PHE A 438 -11.14 4.45 -9.72
CA PHE A 438 -10.72 3.55 -8.65
C PHE A 438 -10.32 2.19 -9.19
N SER A 439 -9.29 1.58 -8.59
CA SER A 439 -8.83 0.22 -8.85
C SER A 439 -8.37 -0.42 -7.55
N LEU A 440 -8.41 -1.74 -7.44
CA LEU A 440 -7.80 -2.40 -6.29
C LEU A 440 -6.27 -2.26 -6.32
N ASP A 441 -5.70 -1.91 -5.19
CA ASP A 441 -4.24 -1.99 -4.97
C ASP A 441 -3.93 -3.24 -4.13
N GLY A 442 -3.66 -4.33 -4.84
CA GLY A 442 -3.41 -5.64 -4.29
C GLY A 442 -4.60 -6.60 -4.35
N ARG A 443 -4.29 -7.84 -4.06
CA ARG A 443 -5.23 -8.95 -4.09
C ARG A 443 -6.16 -8.93 -2.87
N VAL A 444 -7.47 -9.10 -3.11
CA VAL A 444 -8.51 -9.11 -2.07
C VAL A 444 -9.24 -10.44 -2.09
N ALA A 445 -9.03 -11.25 -1.06
CA ALA A 445 -9.64 -12.58 -0.95
C ALA A 445 -9.95 -12.95 0.51
N ALA A 446 -10.96 -13.78 0.72
CA ALA A 446 -11.29 -14.37 2.02
C ALA A 446 -12.05 -15.68 1.83
N GLY A 447 -11.76 -16.68 2.66
CA GLY A 447 -12.35 -18.00 2.52
C GLY A 447 -12.01 -18.62 1.15
N ALA A 448 -13.03 -19.07 0.45
CA ALA A 448 -12.92 -19.59 -0.90
C ALA A 448 -13.01 -18.55 -2.02
N TYR A 449 -13.22 -17.30 -1.69
CA TYR A 449 -13.63 -16.27 -2.64
C TYR A 449 -12.56 -15.25 -2.91
N GLU A 450 -12.51 -14.80 -4.18
CA GLU A 450 -11.75 -13.64 -4.65
C GLU A 450 -12.72 -12.48 -4.88
N TYR A 451 -12.35 -11.28 -4.42
CA TYR A 451 -13.17 -10.08 -4.59
C TYR A 451 -12.53 -9.12 -5.58
N PHE A 452 -13.33 -8.59 -6.46
CA PHE A 452 -12.94 -7.58 -7.45
C PHE A 452 -13.75 -6.30 -7.25
N LEU A 453 -13.18 -5.18 -7.65
CA LEU A 453 -13.83 -3.88 -7.56
C LEU A 453 -14.64 -3.61 -8.85
N PHE A 454 -15.92 -3.35 -8.70
CA PHE A 454 -16.82 -3.05 -9.80
C PHE A 454 -17.44 -1.67 -9.66
N LYS A 455 -17.48 -0.90 -10.74
CA LYS A 455 -18.29 0.29 -10.83
C LYS A 455 -19.74 -0.09 -11.07
N GLY A 456 -20.63 0.42 -10.28
CA GLY A 456 -22.06 0.09 -10.33
C GLY A 456 -22.41 -1.24 -9.67
N GLY A 457 -23.57 -1.29 -9.07
CA GLY A 457 -24.20 -2.50 -8.55
C GLY A 457 -25.16 -3.13 -9.56
N VAL A 458 -25.88 -4.16 -9.11
CA VAL A 458 -26.95 -4.83 -9.87
C VAL A 458 -28.27 -4.06 -9.74
N SER A 459 -28.48 -3.39 -8.61
CA SER A 459 -29.69 -2.61 -8.33
C SER A 459 -29.74 -1.31 -9.10
N ALA A 460 -30.93 -0.80 -9.38
CA ALA A 460 -31.12 0.50 -10.03
C ALA A 460 -30.55 1.64 -9.15
N ASN A 461 -30.04 2.69 -9.79
CA ASN A 461 -29.46 3.90 -9.17
C ASN A 461 -28.16 3.64 -8.39
N THR A 462 -27.40 2.62 -8.75
CA THR A 462 -26.11 2.30 -8.13
C THR A 462 -24.91 2.52 -9.07
N THR A 463 -25.15 3.00 -10.28
CA THR A 463 -24.18 3.10 -11.39
C THR A 463 -22.93 3.89 -11.07
N GLU A 464 -23.00 4.85 -10.14
CA GLU A 464 -21.85 5.68 -9.75
C GLU A 464 -21.13 5.21 -8.49
N ASN A 465 -21.66 4.21 -7.79
CA ASN A 465 -21.02 3.62 -6.63
C ASN A 465 -20.02 2.54 -7.04
N TRP A 466 -19.11 2.19 -6.11
CA TRP A 466 -18.15 1.12 -6.32
C TRP A 466 -18.26 0.05 -5.25
N TYR A 467 -18.22 -1.20 -5.70
CA TYR A 467 -18.51 -2.37 -4.87
C TYR A 467 -17.45 -3.46 -5.03
N LEU A 468 -17.11 -4.10 -3.93
CA LEU A 468 -16.36 -5.36 -3.96
C LEU A 468 -17.35 -6.50 -4.21
N ARG A 469 -17.10 -7.31 -5.23
CA ARG A 469 -17.90 -8.51 -5.53
C ARG A 469 -17.04 -9.75 -5.72
N SER A 470 -17.54 -10.87 -5.23
CA SER A 470 -16.99 -12.22 -5.40
C SER A 470 -17.77 -13.04 -6.44
N THR A 471 -18.59 -12.37 -7.25
CA THR A 471 -19.35 -12.97 -8.36
C THR A 471 -19.39 -12.07 -9.58
N LEU A 472 -19.53 -12.68 -10.74
CA LEU A 472 -20.00 -12.01 -11.96
C LEU A 472 -21.50 -12.24 -12.07
N VAL A 473 -22.26 -11.17 -12.27
CA VAL A 473 -23.71 -11.24 -12.51
C VAL A 473 -23.94 -10.87 -13.98
N ASN A 474 -24.60 -11.74 -14.74
CA ASN A 474 -24.90 -11.48 -16.16
C ASN A 474 -25.70 -10.19 -16.33
N GLY A 475 -25.21 -9.27 -17.18
CA GLY A 475 -25.76 -7.93 -17.39
C GLY A 475 -25.10 -6.80 -16.57
N SER A 476 -24.19 -7.10 -15.65
CA SER A 476 -23.32 -6.14 -14.98
C SER A 476 -21.89 -6.34 -15.44
N GLU A 477 -21.54 -5.81 -16.61
CA GLU A 477 -20.13 -5.77 -17.04
C GLU A 477 -19.37 -4.74 -16.20
N PRO A 478 -18.16 -5.07 -15.70
CA PRO A 478 -17.29 -4.08 -15.10
C PRO A 478 -16.90 -3.05 -16.14
N GLY A 479 -17.37 -1.81 -15.99
CA GLY A 479 -16.91 -0.70 -16.80
C GLY A 479 -17.26 -0.73 -18.31
N ALA A 480 -18.23 -1.51 -18.73
CA ALA A 480 -18.76 -1.35 -20.08
C ALA A 480 -19.35 0.06 -20.22
N VAL A 481 -18.59 0.94 -20.86
CA VAL A 481 -19.18 2.09 -21.53
C VAL A 481 -20.18 1.48 -22.50
N THR A 482 -21.47 1.59 -22.20
CA THR A 482 -22.47 1.41 -23.23
C THR A 482 -22.14 2.45 -24.29
N GLU A 483 -21.47 2.04 -25.38
CA GLU A 483 -21.61 2.77 -26.62
C GLU A 483 -23.12 2.84 -26.84
N GLU A 484 -23.66 4.04 -26.69
CA GLU A 484 -25.00 4.31 -27.20
C GLU A 484 -24.97 3.81 -28.64
N THR A 485 -25.67 2.74 -28.89
CA THR A 485 -25.99 2.31 -30.26
C THR A 485 -26.49 3.56 -30.97
N PRO A 486 -25.85 3.99 -32.05
CA PRO A 486 -26.38 5.14 -32.78
C PRO A 486 -27.79 4.76 -33.22
N VAL A 487 -28.75 5.49 -32.66
CA VAL A 487 -30.12 5.48 -33.15
C VAL A 487 -29.99 5.79 -34.61
N THR A 488 -30.33 4.82 -35.46
CA THR A 488 -30.41 5.02 -36.89
C THR A 488 -31.58 5.95 -37.10
N GLU A 489 -31.30 7.26 -37.09
CA GLU A 489 -32.26 8.23 -37.61
C GLU A 489 -32.44 7.97 -39.10
N GLU A 490 -33.67 7.73 -39.45
CA GLU A 490 -34.17 7.73 -40.81
C GLU A 490 -33.78 9.08 -41.47
N PRO A 491 -33.28 9.14 -42.73
CA PRO A 491 -32.73 10.35 -43.29
C PRO A 491 -33.81 11.39 -43.49
N GLU A 492 -33.88 12.40 -42.62
CA GLU A 492 -34.60 13.64 -42.94
C GLU A 492 -33.90 14.35 -44.07
N THR A 493 -34.70 14.70 -45.09
CA THR A 493 -34.30 15.44 -46.28
C THR A 493 -33.80 16.83 -45.89
N THR A 494 -32.53 17.07 -46.09
CA THR A 494 -31.89 18.39 -45.95
C THR A 494 -32.43 19.37 -46.94
N PRO A 495 -32.83 20.60 -46.53
CA PRO A 495 -33.03 21.71 -47.43
C PRO A 495 -31.68 22.23 -47.97
N PRO A 496 -31.61 22.82 -49.18
CA PRO A 496 -30.36 23.24 -49.79
C PRO A 496 -29.71 24.41 -49.01
N PRO A 497 -28.37 24.49 -49.00
CA PRO A 497 -27.64 25.53 -48.24
C PRO A 497 -27.89 26.93 -48.85
N PRO A 498 -27.98 27.98 -48.02
CA PRO A 498 -28.03 29.36 -48.50
C PRO A 498 -26.70 29.78 -49.11
N ALA A 499 -26.80 30.64 -50.15
CA ALA A 499 -25.68 31.11 -50.91
C ALA A 499 -24.65 31.86 -50.04
N LEU A 500 -23.38 31.65 -50.36
CA LEU A 500 -22.22 32.38 -49.78
C LEU A 500 -22.35 33.87 -50.11
N GLU A 501 -22.40 34.74 -49.11
CA GLU A 501 -22.18 36.17 -49.27
C GLU A 501 -20.68 36.44 -49.48
N GLU A 502 -20.38 37.26 -50.47
CA GLU A 502 -19.05 37.75 -50.80
C GLU A 502 -18.50 38.67 -49.69
N PRO A 503 -17.18 38.66 -49.42
CA PRO A 503 -16.58 39.55 -48.42
C PRO A 503 -16.64 41.04 -48.95
N PRO A 504 -16.81 42.00 -48.01
CA PRO A 504 -16.84 43.40 -48.35
C PRO A 504 -15.47 43.92 -48.82
N ALA A 505 -15.55 44.81 -49.82
CA ALA A 505 -14.44 45.43 -50.54
C ALA A 505 -13.50 46.23 -49.61
N GLU A 506 -12.22 46.17 -49.92
CA GLU A 506 -11.17 47.02 -49.39
C GLU A 506 -11.44 48.51 -49.53
N LEU A 507 -11.22 49.26 -48.45
CA LEU A 507 -11.14 50.72 -48.48
C LEU A 507 -9.74 51.18 -48.92
N PRO A 508 -9.63 52.29 -49.66
CA PRO A 508 -8.40 52.69 -50.33
C PRO A 508 -7.36 53.27 -49.35
N VAL A 509 -6.12 52.95 -49.66
CA VAL A 509 -4.90 53.43 -48.95
C VAL A 509 -4.66 54.89 -49.42
N ASP A 510 -4.46 55.79 -48.46
CA ASP A 510 -4.00 57.15 -48.66
C ASP A 510 -2.46 57.17 -48.73
N PRO A 511 -1.87 57.74 -49.82
CA PRO A 511 -0.42 57.79 -49.93
C PRO A 511 0.07 59.19 -49.49
N ASP A 512 0.62 59.26 -48.27
CA ASP A 512 1.58 60.28 -47.89
C ASP A 512 1.94 60.24 -46.39
N ASP A 513 3.03 59.62 -46.09
CA ASP A 513 4.02 60.14 -45.14
C ASP A 513 5.30 59.28 -45.14
N PRO A 514 6.46 59.95 -45.06
CA PRO A 514 7.71 59.40 -45.53
C PRO A 514 8.49 58.65 -44.47
N ASP A 515 9.15 57.60 -44.98
CA ASP A 515 10.26 56.82 -44.40
C ASP A 515 11.43 57.66 -43.83
N PRO A 516 12.08 57.35 -42.82
CA PRO A 516 13.53 57.52 -42.69
C PRO A 516 14.29 56.22 -42.50
N GLN A 517 14.87 55.76 -43.63
CA GLN A 517 16.24 55.30 -43.80
C GLN A 517 16.97 54.59 -42.66
N ASP A 518 17.21 53.34 -42.88
CA ASP A 518 18.48 52.66 -43.14
C ASP A 518 19.76 53.23 -42.47
N ASN A 519 20.39 52.42 -41.67
CA ASN A 519 21.86 52.40 -41.52
C ASN A 519 22.36 50.98 -41.28
N SER A 520 22.82 50.45 -42.35
CA SER A 520 23.54 49.16 -42.44
C SER A 520 24.97 49.26 -42.01
N ALA A 521 25.44 48.14 -41.52
CA ALA A 521 26.72 47.42 -41.76
C ALA A 521 27.72 47.33 -40.61
N PRO A 522 28.69 46.42 -40.63
CA PRO A 522 28.67 45.06 -41.21
C PRO A 522 29.09 43.92 -40.25
N VAL A 523 28.89 42.78 -40.74
CA VAL A 523 29.24 41.41 -40.31
C VAL A 523 30.72 41.29 -39.93
N THR A 524 31.00 40.55 -38.85
CA THR A 524 32.19 39.64 -38.76
C THR A 524 31.73 38.27 -38.27
N GLU A 525 32.01 37.26 -39.07
CA GLU A 525 31.99 35.83 -38.73
C GLU A 525 32.95 35.57 -37.57
N ASP A 526 32.53 34.72 -36.61
CA ASP A 526 33.27 33.49 -36.33
C ASP A 526 32.64 32.64 -35.24
N ALA A 527 32.84 31.33 -35.33
CA ALA A 527 32.76 30.25 -34.39
C ALA A 527 31.38 29.62 -34.15
N ALA A 528 31.20 28.51 -34.86
CA ALA A 528 30.20 27.48 -34.65
C ALA A 528 30.24 26.88 -33.21
N ALA A 529 29.15 26.94 -32.48
CA ALA A 529 28.89 26.14 -31.30
C ALA A 529 28.42 24.72 -31.73
N PRO A 530 28.80 23.66 -31.01
CA PRO A 530 28.43 22.30 -31.37
C PRO A 530 26.91 22.09 -31.20
N SER A 531 26.32 21.46 -32.21
CA SER A 531 24.93 21.04 -32.21
C SER A 531 24.59 20.16 -31.02
N SER A 532 23.54 20.53 -30.30
CA SER A 532 22.89 19.66 -29.31
C SER A 532 22.43 18.35 -29.95
N PRO A 533 22.55 17.20 -29.28
CA PRO A 533 21.98 15.96 -29.77
C PRO A 533 20.45 16.07 -29.89
N PRO A 534 19.82 15.34 -30.82
CA PRO A 534 18.37 15.33 -30.95
C PRO A 534 17.73 14.87 -29.65
N PRO A 535 16.56 15.38 -29.28
CA PRO A 535 15.85 14.90 -28.10
C PRO A 535 15.58 13.38 -28.28
N PRO A 536 15.65 12.60 -27.21
CA PRO A 536 15.24 11.21 -27.26
C PRO A 536 13.79 11.12 -27.78
N PRO A 537 13.44 10.05 -28.52
CA PRO A 537 12.07 9.86 -28.96
C PRO A 537 11.15 9.99 -27.76
N ALA A 538 10.09 10.75 -27.93
CA ALA A 538 9.04 10.89 -26.92
C ALA A 538 8.69 9.46 -26.47
N ALA A 539 8.80 9.20 -25.17
CA ALA A 539 8.26 7.99 -24.61
C ALA A 539 6.81 7.88 -25.08
N GLU A 540 6.47 6.78 -25.73
CA GLU A 540 5.07 6.47 -26.02
C GLU A 540 4.30 6.73 -24.72
N ALA A 541 3.25 7.53 -24.82
CA ALA A 541 2.31 7.71 -23.74
C ALA A 541 1.92 6.29 -23.29
N PRO A 542 1.98 5.96 -21.99
CA PRO A 542 1.51 4.67 -21.54
C PRO A 542 0.10 4.49 -22.09
N ASN A 543 -0.15 3.37 -22.75
CA ASN A 543 -1.49 2.99 -23.18
C ASN A 543 -2.42 3.23 -21.98
N PRO A 544 -3.63 3.76 -22.19
CA PRO A 544 -4.60 3.87 -21.13
C PRO A 544 -4.69 2.50 -20.46
N PRO A 545 -4.71 2.42 -19.11
CA PRO A 545 -4.74 1.15 -18.41
C PRO A 545 -5.86 0.32 -18.99
N ASP A 546 -5.50 -0.87 -19.46
CA ASP A 546 -6.45 -1.85 -19.96
C ASP A 546 -7.48 -2.08 -18.85
N ASN A 547 -8.72 -1.66 -19.09
CA ASN A 547 -9.83 -1.74 -18.16
C ASN A 547 -10.34 -3.20 -18.00
N SER A 548 -9.49 -4.17 -18.34
CA SER A 548 -9.70 -5.55 -17.94
C SER A 548 -9.60 -5.61 -16.42
N THR A 549 -10.68 -5.99 -15.78
CA THR A 549 -10.90 -6.10 -14.34
C THR A 549 -10.02 -7.16 -13.68
N GLY A 550 -8.75 -7.25 -14.07
CA GLY A 550 -7.73 -8.07 -13.44
C GLY A 550 -7.00 -7.25 -12.36
N GLN A 551 -6.86 -7.81 -11.18
CA GLN A 551 -5.87 -7.32 -10.22
C GLN A 551 -4.48 -7.58 -10.80
N THR A 552 -3.50 -6.75 -10.48
CA THR A 552 -2.14 -6.87 -11.02
C THR A 552 -1.59 -8.29 -10.78
N GLY A 553 -1.29 -9.02 -11.86
CA GLY A 553 -0.75 -10.39 -11.80
C GLY A 553 -1.77 -11.52 -11.76
N GLN A 554 -3.07 -11.24 -11.80
CA GLN A 554 -4.11 -12.25 -11.88
C GLN A 554 -4.62 -12.45 -13.33
N PRO A 555 -5.16 -13.64 -13.67
CA PRO A 555 -5.87 -13.83 -14.91
C PRO A 555 -7.06 -12.87 -15.02
N PRO A 556 -7.35 -12.35 -16.23
CA PRO A 556 -8.49 -11.47 -16.43
C PRO A 556 -9.81 -12.21 -16.20
N LEU A 557 -10.82 -11.48 -15.74
CA LEU A 557 -12.16 -12.02 -15.59
C LEU A 557 -12.78 -12.35 -16.97
N PRO A 558 -13.69 -13.36 -17.06
CA PRO A 558 -14.31 -13.80 -18.32
C PRO A 558 -15.40 -12.86 -18.80
N VAL A 559 -15.08 -11.60 -19.05
CA VAL A 559 -16.00 -10.60 -19.62
C VAL A 559 -15.99 -10.63 -21.15
N ALA A 560 -16.93 -9.94 -21.79
CA ALA A 560 -17.03 -9.89 -23.24
C ALA A 560 -15.74 -9.38 -23.88
N GLY A 561 -15.26 -10.07 -24.93
CA GLY A 561 -14.04 -9.69 -25.65
C GLY A 561 -12.72 -10.17 -25.04
N VAL A 562 -12.70 -10.70 -23.83
CA VAL A 562 -11.51 -11.25 -23.19
C VAL A 562 -11.23 -12.67 -23.64
N ALA A 563 -10.01 -12.95 -24.10
CA ALA A 563 -9.57 -14.29 -24.48
C ALA A 563 -9.30 -15.16 -23.24
N PRO A 564 -9.46 -16.50 -23.35
CA PRO A 564 -9.09 -17.41 -22.26
C PRO A 564 -7.62 -17.24 -21.85
N PRO A 565 -7.33 -17.16 -20.55
CA PRO A 565 -5.97 -16.91 -20.05
C PRO A 565 -5.03 -18.11 -20.13
N SER A 566 -5.58 -19.33 -20.28
CA SER A 566 -4.81 -20.55 -20.46
C SER A 566 -5.44 -21.47 -21.54
N PRO A 567 -4.67 -22.35 -22.19
CA PRO A 567 -5.19 -23.30 -23.15
C PRO A 567 -6.28 -24.18 -22.52
N GLY A 568 -7.42 -24.27 -23.17
CA GLY A 568 -8.55 -25.09 -22.72
C GLY A 568 -9.44 -24.45 -21.64
N ALA A 569 -9.09 -23.27 -21.12
CA ALA A 569 -9.98 -22.54 -20.25
C ALA A 569 -11.22 -22.05 -21.02
N THR A 570 -12.40 -22.15 -20.41
CA THR A 570 -13.68 -21.71 -20.96
C THR A 570 -14.45 -20.91 -19.92
N ARG A 571 -15.31 -20.00 -20.35
CA ARG A 571 -16.15 -19.24 -19.43
C ARG A 571 -17.10 -20.16 -18.67
N VAL A 572 -17.30 -19.86 -17.39
CA VAL A 572 -18.39 -20.47 -16.62
C VAL A 572 -19.69 -19.83 -17.09
N GLU A 573 -20.68 -20.66 -17.43
CA GLU A 573 -22.00 -20.18 -17.79
C GLU A 573 -22.90 -20.12 -16.57
N GLY A 574 -23.77 -19.10 -16.49
CA GLY A 574 -24.72 -18.91 -15.41
C GLY A 574 -25.13 -17.47 -15.24
N ASP A 575 -26.24 -17.19 -14.58
CA ASP A 575 -26.70 -15.83 -14.26
C ASP A 575 -25.84 -15.18 -13.17
N VAL A 576 -25.33 -15.99 -12.26
CA VAL A 576 -24.39 -15.58 -11.20
C VAL A 576 -23.22 -16.56 -11.21
N VAL A 577 -22.03 -16.07 -11.51
CA VAL A 577 -20.81 -16.87 -11.60
C VAL A 577 -19.92 -16.56 -10.41
N THR A 578 -19.66 -17.55 -9.57
CA THR A 578 -18.80 -17.42 -8.41
C THR A 578 -17.34 -17.28 -8.81
N LEU A 579 -16.65 -16.34 -8.19
CA LEU A 579 -15.23 -16.08 -8.36
C LEU A 579 -14.45 -16.77 -7.23
N TYR A 580 -14.26 -18.10 -7.39
CA TYR A 580 -13.36 -18.84 -6.50
C TYR A 580 -11.92 -18.40 -6.75
N ARG A 581 -11.13 -18.29 -5.69
CA ARG A 581 -9.70 -18.03 -5.81
C ARG A 581 -8.94 -19.27 -6.35
N GLU A 582 -7.79 -19.08 -6.96
CA GLU A 582 -7.03 -20.15 -7.63
C GLU A 582 -6.61 -21.28 -6.66
N GLU A 583 -6.40 -21.00 -5.38
CA GLU A 583 -6.06 -21.99 -4.37
C GLU A 583 -7.17 -23.00 -4.11
N VAL A 584 -8.42 -22.65 -4.41
CA VAL A 584 -9.55 -23.52 -4.12
C VAL A 584 -9.47 -24.82 -4.93
N PRO A 585 -9.37 -24.82 -6.26
CA PRO A 585 -9.16 -26.06 -7.01
C PRO A 585 -7.81 -26.73 -6.72
N VAL A 586 -6.76 -25.98 -6.40
CA VAL A 586 -5.43 -26.51 -6.04
C VAL A 586 -5.52 -27.40 -4.81
N TYR A 587 -6.09 -26.88 -3.72
CA TYR A 587 -6.16 -27.65 -2.48
C TYR A 587 -7.25 -28.73 -2.53
N SER A 588 -8.29 -28.52 -3.32
CA SER A 588 -9.34 -29.54 -3.53
C SER A 588 -8.86 -30.76 -4.34
N ALA A 589 -7.72 -30.65 -5.04
CA ALA A 589 -7.08 -31.76 -5.72
C ALA A 589 -6.32 -32.71 -4.78
N LEU A 590 -5.95 -32.27 -3.57
CA LEU A 590 -5.09 -33.04 -2.66
C LEU A 590 -5.70 -34.37 -2.21
N PRO A 591 -6.94 -34.44 -1.70
CA PRO A 591 -7.50 -35.71 -1.28
C PRO A 591 -7.61 -36.74 -2.44
N PRO A 592 -8.14 -36.42 -3.64
CA PRO A 592 -8.18 -37.38 -4.74
C PRO A 592 -6.78 -37.80 -5.21
N VAL A 593 -5.80 -36.94 -5.23
CA VAL A 593 -4.41 -37.29 -5.58
C VAL A 593 -3.78 -38.20 -4.54
N ALA A 594 -3.99 -37.98 -3.24
CA ALA A 594 -3.52 -38.85 -2.18
C ALA A 594 -4.16 -40.25 -2.25
N HIS A 595 -5.46 -40.35 -2.56
CA HIS A 595 -6.14 -41.61 -2.81
C HIS A 595 -5.52 -42.34 -4.00
N HIS A 596 -5.31 -41.65 -5.14
CA HIS A 596 -4.68 -42.23 -6.32
C HIS A 596 -3.25 -42.71 -6.06
N LEU A 597 -2.43 -41.95 -5.34
CA LEU A 597 -1.07 -42.33 -4.98
C LEU A 597 -1.05 -43.61 -4.12
N ALA A 598 -1.95 -43.73 -3.14
CA ALA A 598 -2.08 -44.91 -2.31
C ALA A 598 -2.56 -46.12 -3.09
N LEU A 599 -3.51 -45.93 -4.03
CA LEU A 599 -4.02 -46.99 -4.93
C LEU A 599 -2.90 -47.51 -5.86
N SER A 600 -2.11 -46.64 -6.47
CA SER A 600 -0.99 -47.00 -7.33
C SER A 600 0.13 -47.71 -6.55
N THR A 601 0.36 -47.30 -5.32
CA THR A 601 1.31 -48.00 -4.44
C THR A 601 0.80 -49.39 -4.05
N LEU A 602 -0.49 -49.59 -3.83
CA LEU A 602 -1.06 -50.88 -3.52
C LEU A 602 -0.81 -51.87 -4.67
N GLY A 603 -1.23 -51.51 -5.90
CA GLY A 603 -1.19 -52.35 -7.07
C GLY A 603 -2.05 -53.62 -6.96
N THR A 604 -2.08 -54.43 -8.03
CA THR A 604 -2.70 -55.76 -8.05
C THR A 604 -1.70 -56.82 -7.59
N PHE A 605 -2.19 -58.02 -7.29
CA PHE A 605 -1.34 -59.15 -6.89
C PHE A 605 -0.21 -59.43 -7.91
N HIS A 606 -0.54 -59.46 -9.20
CA HIS A 606 0.42 -59.73 -10.25
C HIS A 606 1.40 -58.56 -10.50
N GLU A 607 0.96 -57.35 -10.33
CA GLU A 607 1.85 -56.17 -10.46
C GLU A 607 2.88 -56.09 -9.33
N ARG A 608 2.54 -56.59 -8.14
CA ARG A 608 3.49 -56.65 -7.01
C ARG A 608 4.44 -57.85 -7.12
N ARG A 609 3.94 -58.96 -7.57
CA ARG A 609 4.68 -60.22 -7.40
C ARG A 609 4.97 -60.94 -8.70
N GLY A 610 4.53 -60.46 -9.86
CA GLY A 610 4.67 -61.21 -11.12
C GLY A 610 3.89 -62.51 -11.11
N GLU A 611 4.52 -63.58 -11.53
CA GLU A 611 3.87 -64.88 -11.70
C GLU A 611 3.92 -65.76 -10.45
N GLN A 612 2.93 -66.64 -10.28
CA GLN A 612 2.74 -67.51 -9.10
C GLN A 612 3.60 -68.80 -9.13
N ASP A 613 4.10 -69.23 -10.27
CA ASP A 613 4.78 -70.52 -10.39
C ASP A 613 6.01 -70.63 -9.51
N LEU A 614 6.75 -69.60 -9.31
CA LEU A 614 7.85 -69.58 -8.32
C LEU A 614 7.35 -69.84 -6.88
N LEU A 615 6.07 -69.55 -6.62
CA LEU A 615 5.46 -69.74 -5.32
C LEU A 615 4.97 -71.21 -5.08
N LYS A 616 4.83 -71.98 -6.14
CA LYS A 616 4.30 -73.38 -6.07
C LYS A 616 5.36 -74.43 -5.79
N SER A 617 6.63 -74.13 -5.80
CA SER A 617 7.69 -75.14 -5.50
C SER A 617 7.80 -75.37 -3.97
N GLY A 618 7.64 -76.63 -3.55
CA GLY A 618 7.57 -77.03 -2.15
C GLY A 618 8.75 -76.71 -1.30
N GLY A 619 8.46 -76.31 -0.06
CA GLY A 619 9.37 -75.99 1.00
C GLY A 619 9.23 -74.57 1.58
N TYR A 620 9.68 -74.40 2.82
CA TYR A 620 9.78 -73.11 3.49
C TYR A 620 10.95 -72.32 2.91
N LEU A 621 10.70 -71.51 1.90
CA LEU A 621 11.75 -70.63 1.31
C LEU A 621 11.18 -69.20 1.31
N PRO A 622 11.84 -68.25 2.02
CA PRO A 622 11.48 -66.84 1.95
C PRO A 622 11.72 -66.31 0.56
N ALA A 623 10.76 -65.55 0.04
CA ALA A 623 10.91 -64.82 -1.20
C ALA A 623 10.91 -63.30 -0.94
N SER A 624 11.76 -62.59 -1.64
CA SER A 624 11.79 -61.16 -1.67
C SER A 624 11.38 -60.66 -3.05
N TRP A 625 10.69 -59.59 -3.10
CA TRP A 625 10.30 -58.94 -4.34
C TRP A 625 10.53 -57.43 -4.29
N ALA A 626 10.73 -56.84 -5.43
CA ALA A 626 10.83 -55.40 -5.57
C ALA A 626 10.26 -55.01 -6.94
N ARG A 627 9.64 -53.81 -6.96
CA ARG A 627 9.18 -53.19 -8.20
C ARG A 627 9.46 -51.70 -8.22
N VAL A 628 9.61 -51.16 -9.41
CA VAL A 628 9.54 -49.76 -9.74
C VAL A 628 8.37 -49.54 -10.68
N PHE A 629 7.63 -48.50 -10.48
CA PHE A 629 6.48 -48.18 -11.32
C PHE A 629 6.43 -46.68 -11.60
N GLY A 630 5.82 -46.34 -12.73
CA GLY A 630 5.65 -44.95 -13.12
C GLY A 630 4.37 -44.80 -13.95
N GLN A 631 3.73 -43.66 -13.77
CA GLN A 631 2.51 -43.30 -14.48
C GLN A 631 2.65 -41.88 -15.04
N ASP A 632 2.08 -41.71 -16.24
CA ASP A 632 1.74 -40.44 -16.83
C ASP A 632 0.23 -40.27 -16.69
N VAL A 633 -0.20 -39.24 -15.92
CA VAL A 633 -1.60 -39.11 -15.46
C VAL A 633 -2.21 -37.81 -15.96
N ASP A 634 -3.36 -37.87 -16.58
CA ASP A 634 -4.21 -36.76 -16.96
C ASP A 634 -5.63 -37.05 -16.47
N MET A 635 -5.97 -36.48 -15.32
CA MET A 635 -7.19 -36.78 -14.57
C MET A 635 -7.98 -35.49 -14.30
N ARG A 636 -9.31 -35.64 -14.29
CA ARG A 636 -10.22 -34.58 -13.83
C ARG A 636 -11.36 -35.19 -13.06
N TRP A 637 -11.61 -34.61 -11.89
CA TRP A 637 -12.72 -35.00 -11.03
C TRP A 637 -13.91 -34.06 -11.18
N LYS A 638 -15.12 -34.58 -10.91
CA LYS A 638 -16.32 -33.75 -10.80
C LYS A 638 -16.39 -33.07 -9.43
N GLY A 639 -17.18 -32.03 -9.32
CA GLY A 639 -17.41 -31.34 -8.06
C GLY A 639 -17.59 -29.86 -8.23
N THR A 640 -17.49 -29.12 -7.11
CA THR A 640 -17.74 -27.70 -7.06
C THR A 640 -16.80 -26.91 -7.97
N VAL A 641 -15.51 -27.26 -8.00
CA VAL A 641 -14.47 -26.58 -8.78
C VAL A 641 -13.79 -27.49 -9.81
N ALA A 642 -14.25 -28.72 -9.92
CA ALA A 642 -13.80 -29.72 -10.92
C ALA A 642 -12.27 -29.74 -11.09
N PRO A 643 -11.48 -30.04 -10.03
CA PRO A 643 -10.03 -30.02 -10.11
C PRO A 643 -9.52 -31.07 -11.11
N GLY A 644 -8.40 -30.78 -11.76
CA GLY A 644 -7.72 -31.70 -12.68
C GLY A 644 -6.22 -31.71 -12.43
N LEU A 645 -5.59 -32.84 -12.73
CA LEU A 645 -4.16 -33.09 -12.62
C LEU A 645 -3.61 -33.58 -13.96
N ASP A 646 -2.58 -32.94 -14.46
CA ASP A 646 -1.74 -33.40 -15.56
C ASP A 646 -0.30 -33.54 -15.03
N GLY A 647 0.18 -34.77 -14.90
CA GLY A 647 1.43 -34.98 -14.18
C GLY A 647 1.99 -36.38 -14.25
N GLN A 648 2.94 -36.65 -13.37
CA GLN A 648 3.68 -37.90 -13.34
C GLN A 648 3.74 -38.46 -11.91
N LEU A 649 3.57 -39.80 -11.82
CA LEU A 649 3.72 -40.52 -10.58
C LEU A 649 4.86 -41.54 -10.73
N TYR A 650 5.74 -41.60 -9.76
CA TYR A 650 6.82 -42.60 -9.68
C TYR A 650 6.85 -43.23 -8.31
N GLY A 651 7.13 -44.53 -8.30
CA GLY A 651 7.25 -45.25 -7.04
C GLY A 651 8.19 -46.43 -7.06
N ILE A 652 8.62 -46.81 -5.89
CA ILE A 652 9.38 -48.03 -5.62
C ILE A 652 8.69 -48.77 -4.50
N GLN A 653 8.71 -50.11 -4.56
CA GLN A 653 8.15 -50.98 -3.55
C GLN A 653 9.02 -52.23 -3.40
N ALA A 654 9.21 -52.66 -2.19
CA ALA A 654 9.96 -53.89 -1.90
C ALA A 654 9.29 -54.66 -0.76
N GLY A 655 9.21 -55.96 -0.87
CA GLY A 655 8.59 -56.81 0.13
C GLY A 655 9.32 -58.13 0.36
N GLN A 656 9.00 -58.71 1.47
CA GLN A 656 9.60 -59.94 1.95
C GLN A 656 8.53 -60.89 2.51
N ASP A 657 8.50 -62.15 2.03
CA ASP A 657 7.75 -63.19 2.69
C ASP A 657 8.40 -63.58 4.03
N LEU A 658 7.69 -63.45 5.11
CA LEU A 658 8.15 -63.78 6.44
C LEU A 658 7.79 -65.22 6.83
N TYR A 659 6.67 -65.74 6.30
CA TYR A 659 6.17 -67.05 6.58
C TYR A 659 5.53 -67.61 5.31
N GLY A 660 5.83 -68.86 4.99
CA GLY A 660 5.19 -69.62 3.95
C GLY A 660 4.94 -71.06 4.39
N ARG A 661 3.78 -71.58 4.14
CA ARG A 661 3.42 -72.99 4.43
C ARG A 661 2.67 -73.55 3.23
N GLU A 662 3.04 -74.82 2.84
CA GLU A 662 2.28 -75.59 1.89
C GLU A 662 1.70 -76.77 2.60
N SER A 663 0.44 -77.09 2.36
CA SER A 663 -0.22 -78.27 2.93
C SER A 663 -0.07 -79.48 2.01
N GLU A 664 -0.21 -80.70 2.58
CA GLU A 664 -0.24 -81.97 1.78
C GLU A 664 -1.34 -82.02 0.69
N SER A 665 -2.38 -81.16 0.84
CA SER A 665 -3.47 -80.96 -0.09
C SER A 665 -3.19 -79.95 -1.17
N GLY A 666 -1.96 -79.42 -1.24
CA GLY A 666 -1.52 -78.44 -2.24
C GLY A 666 -2.00 -77.04 -2.05
N HIS A 667 -2.49 -76.65 -0.83
CA HIS A 667 -2.78 -75.27 -0.47
C HIS A 667 -1.54 -74.56 0.08
N SER A 668 -1.24 -73.33 -0.32
CA SER A 668 -0.11 -72.57 0.14
C SER A 668 -0.57 -71.24 0.75
N ASP A 669 -0.10 -70.93 1.96
CA ASP A 669 -0.32 -69.67 2.61
C ASP A 669 1.02 -68.90 2.74
N ARG A 670 1.00 -67.63 2.47
CA ARG A 670 2.16 -66.73 2.58
C ARG A 670 1.77 -65.46 3.32
N PHE A 671 2.61 -65.07 4.26
CA PHE A 671 2.48 -63.81 4.96
C PHE A 671 3.78 -63.02 4.77
N GLY A 672 3.67 -61.76 4.46
CA GLY A 672 4.84 -60.92 4.28
C GLY A 672 4.56 -59.47 4.65
N LEU A 673 5.65 -58.69 4.63
CA LEU A 673 5.63 -57.23 4.81
C LEU A 673 6.25 -56.57 3.59
N PHE A 674 5.87 -55.32 3.38
CA PHE A 674 6.46 -54.52 2.35
C PHE A 674 6.58 -53.04 2.76
N PHE A 675 7.51 -52.34 2.13
CA PHE A 675 7.71 -50.91 2.19
C PHE A 675 7.55 -50.37 0.78
N GLY A 676 6.98 -49.14 0.68
CA GLY A 676 6.85 -48.42 -0.57
C GLY A 676 7.09 -46.93 -0.37
N TYR A 677 7.57 -46.31 -1.43
CA TYR A 677 7.64 -44.86 -1.56
C TYR A 677 7.15 -44.47 -2.94
N ALA A 678 6.28 -43.50 -2.99
CA ALA A 678 5.80 -42.94 -4.25
C ALA A 678 5.73 -41.41 -4.17
N ARG A 679 5.84 -40.76 -5.32
CA ARG A 679 5.72 -39.31 -5.49
C ARG A 679 4.91 -39.04 -6.74
N VAL A 680 3.99 -38.08 -6.64
CA VAL A 680 3.26 -37.52 -7.76
C VAL A 680 3.55 -36.03 -7.83
N THR A 681 3.77 -35.54 -9.04
CA THR A 681 3.93 -34.09 -9.32
C THR A 681 3.16 -33.76 -10.58
N GLY A 682 2.57 -32.58 -10.64
CA GLY A 682 1.87 -32.16 -11.86
C GLY A 682 1.22 -30.82 -11.75
N ASP A 683 0.81 -30.35 -12.90
CA ASP A 683 0.09 -29.10 -13.07
C ASP A 683 -1.40 -29.30 -12.78
N LEU A 684 -1.97 -28.29 -12.15
CA LEU A 684 -3.37 -28.33 -11.73
C LEU A 684 -4.23 -27.38 -12.57
N THR A 685 -5.42 -27.86 -12.87
CA THR A 685 -6.49 -27.07 -13.48
C THR A 685 -7.75 -27.12 -12.64
N GLY A 686 -8.65 -26.13 -12.82
CA GLY A 686 -9.94 -26.15 -12.14
C GLY A 686 -10.80 -24.96 -12.46
N GLN A 687 -11.94 -24.87 -11.78
CA GLN A 687 -12.80 -23.70 -11.86
C GLN A 687 -12.31 -22.64 -10.88
N ALA A 688 -11.80 -21.52 -11.39
CA ALA A 688 -11.41 -20.35 -10.61
C ALA A 688 -11.68 -19.07 -11.41
N LEU A 689 -11.89 -17.94 -10.73
CA LEU A 689 -12.06 -16.61 -11.32
C LEU A 689 -13.09 -16.55 -12.46
N GLY A 690 -14.13 -17.39 -12.41
CA GLY A 690 -15.16 -17.49 -13.44
C GLY A 690 -14.76 -18.25 -14.72
N TRP A 691 -13.57 -18.86 -14.71
CA TRP A 691 -13.11 -19.73 -15.78
C TRP A 691 -13.19 -21.20 -15.37
N ASN A 692 -13.71 -22.05 -16.25
CA ASN A 692 -13.56 -23.50 -16.16
C ASN A 692 -12.21 -23.92 -16.71
N ASN A 693 -11.61 -24.96 -16.14
CA ASN A 693 -10.35 -25.54 -16.62
C ASN A 693 -9.21 -24.52 -16.72
N LEU A 694 -9.20 -23.56 -15.81
CA LEU A 694 -8.12 -22.62 -15.67
C LEU A 694 -6.88 -23.35 -15.13
N ALA A 695 -5.69 -23.08 -15.67
CA ALA A 695 -4.44 -23.49 -15.05
C ALA A 695 -4.24 -22.68 -13.77
N VAL A 696 -4.18 -23.35 -12.62
CA VAL A 696 -4.27 -22.70 -11.31
C VAL A 696 -3.03 -22.89 -10.42
N GLY A 697 -2.16 -23.81 -10.75
CA GLY A 697 -0.94 -24.07 -9.97
C GLY A 697 -0.41 -25.48 -10.17
N ASP A 698 0.37 -25.93 -9.22
CA ASP A 698 1.04 -27.23 -9.21
C ASP A 698 1.00 -27.89 -7.83
N LEU A 699 1.27 -29.21 -7.81
CA LEU A 699 1.44 -29.94 -6.58
C LEU A 699 2.57 -30.94 -6.64
N GLU A 700 3.07 -31.24 -5.45
CA GLU A 700 3.91 -32.39 -5.15
C GLU A 700 3.32 -33.14 -3.96
N VAL A 701 2.96 -34.39 -4.14
CA VAL A 701 2.53 -35.27 -3.03
C VAL A 701 3.42 -36.52 -3.00
N THR A 702 3.96 -36.79 -1.85
CA THR A 702 4.75 -38.00 -1.55
C THR A 702 4.00 -38.93 -0.62
N GLY A 703 4.21 -40.21 -0.74
CA GLY A 703 3.67 -41.22 0.15
C GLY A 703 4.71 -42.27 0.57
N THR A 704 4.91 -42.40 1.86
CA THR A 704 5.73 -43.48 2.43
C THR A 704 4.79 -44.53 3.00
N SER A 705 4.84 -45.74 2.46
CA SER A 705 3.90 -46.80 2.77
C SER A 705 4.58 -47.96 3.46
N PHE A 706 3.89 -48.52 4.42
CA PHE A 706 4.25 -49.79 5.07
C PHE A 706 3.01 -50.69 5.12
N GLY A 707 3.16 -51.94 4.69
CA GLY A 707 2.02 -52.85 4.66
C GLY A 707 2.37 -54.29 4.89
N GLY A 708 1.34 -55.07 5.18
CA GLY A 708 1.38 -56.51 5.29
C GLY A 708 0.39 -57.18 4.29
N TYR A 709 0.74 -58.33 3.87
CA TYR A 709 -0.11 -59.12 3.01
C TYR A 709 -0.23 -60.57 3.44
N TRP A 710 -1.38 -61.21 3.11
CA TRP A 710 -1.62 -62.65 3.20
C TRP A 710 -2.11 -63.11 1.84
N THR A 711 -1.39 -64.05 1.24
CA THR A 711 -1.73 -64.69 0.01
C THR A 711 -2.00 -66.17 0.21
N HIS A 712 -3.18 -66.63 -0.09
CA HIS A 712 -3.58 -68.02 -0.14
C HIS A 712 -3.67 -68.51 -1.58
N ILE A 713 -2.98 -69.60 -1.92
CA ILE A 713 -3.00 -70.17 -3.24
C ILE A 713 -3.52 -71.60 -3.11
N GLY A 714 -4.58 -71.97 -3.86
CA GLY A 714 -5.16 -73.29 -3.88
C GLY A 714 -4.51 -74.26 -4.90
N PRO A 715 -4.85 -75.59 -4.83
CA PRO A 715 -4.19 -76.65 -5.62
C PRO A 715 -4.29 -76.43 -7.14
N GLN A 716 -5.34 -75.78 -7.63
CA GLN A 716 -5.56 -75.46 -9.02
C GLN A 716 -4.98 -74.09 -9.45
N GLY A 717 -4.27 -73.42 -8.56
CA GLY A 717 -3.66 -72.14 -8.84
C GLY A 717 -4.56 -70.90 -8.58
N TRP A 718 -5.82 -71.11 -8.12
CA TRP A 718 -6.63 -69.97 -7.68
C TRP A 718 -6.01 -69.29 -6.47
N TYR A 719 -6.21 -67.97 -6.34
CA TYR A 719 -5.64 -67.24 -5.23
C TYR A 719 -6.64 -66.33 -4.56
N LEU A 720 -6.33 -66.02 -3.32
CA LEU A 720 -6.93 -64.93 -2.54
C LEU A 720 -5.79 -64.15 -1.90
N ASP A 721 -5.75 -62.84 -2.15
CA ASP A 721 -4.71 -61.92 -1.65
C ASP A 721 -5.33 -60.82 -0.84
N ALA A 722 -4.97 -60.72 0.41
CA ALA A 722 -5.41 -59.66 1.33
C ALA A 722 -4.25 -58.78 1.72
N VAL A 723 -4.43 -57.49 1.62
CA VAL A 723 -3.41 -56.47 1.92
C VAL A 723 -3.95 -55.41 2.88
N LEU A 724 -3.13 -55.06 3.84
CA LEU A 724 -3.37 -53.88 4.69
C LEU A 724 -2.12 -52.99 4.66
N MET A 725 -2.30 -51.70 4.29
CA MET A 725 -1.24 -50.73 4.10
C MET A 725 -1.57 -49.41 4.80
N GLY A 726 -0.61 -48.88 5.53
CA GLY A 726 -0.62 -47.52 6.04
C GLY A 726 0.28 -46.67 5.16
N THR A 727 -0.16 -45.46 4.82
CA THR A 727 0.61 -44.50 4.03
C THR A 727 0.68 -43.18 4.80
N TRP A 728 1.86 -42.62 4.94
CA TRP A 728 2.11 -41.28 5.44
C TRP A 728 2.40 -40.37 4.26
N PHE A 729 1.60 -39.31 4.15
CA PHE A 729 1.69 -38.33 3.07
C PHE A 729 2.53 -37.14 3.49
N GLY A 730 3.16 -36.50 2.51
CA GLY A 730 3.89 -35.24 2.64
C GLY A 730 3.93 -34.53 1.29
N GLY A 731 4.41 -33.28 1.29
CA GLY A 731 4.56 -32.50 0.06
C GLY A 731 4.03 -31.09 0.18
N ASN A 732 3.65 -30.50 -0.94
CA ASN A 732 3.06 -29.16 -1.01
C ASN A 732 2.13 -28.99 -2.20
N ALA A 733 1.27 -27.99 -2.16
CA ALA A 733 0.47 -27.55 -3.29
C ALA A 733 0.48 -26.03 -3.35
N THR A 734 0.74 -25.45 -4.52
CA THR A 734 0.99 -24.02 -4.71
C THR A 734 0.18 -23.51 -5.90
N SER A 735 -0.48 -22.36 -5.72
CA SER A 735 -1.19 -21.67 -6.79
C SER A 735 -0.25 -20.82 -7.65
N ASN A 736 -0.67 -20.44 -8.85
CA ASN A 736 0.05 -19.48 -9.69
C ASN A 736 0.22 -18.09 -9.04
N GLN A 737 -0.51 -17.82 -7.97
CA GLN A 737 -0.39 -16.61 -7.14
C GLN A 737 0.64 -16.75 -6.01
N ASN A 738 1.47 -17.79 -6.04
CA ASN A 738 2.47 -18.11 -5.00
C ASN A 738 1.86 -18.24 -3.58
N GLN A 739 0.64 -18.73 -3.49
CA GLN A 739 0.05 -19.13 -2.22
C GLN A 739 0.00 -20.66 -2.18
N GLY A 740 0.49 -21.23 -1.10
CA GLY A 740 0.56 -22.68 -0.97
C GLY A 740 0.33 -23.14 0.46
N ILE A 741 0.11 -24.44 0.60
CA ILE A 741 0.04 -25.16 1.87
C ILE A 741 0.94 -26.39 1.79
N ASP A 742 1.43 -26.81 2.94
CA ASP A 742 2.10 -28.09 3.11
C ASP A 742 1.06 -29.23 3.13
N VAL A 743 1.48 -30.39 2.68
CA VAL A 743 0.67 -31.60 2.70
C VAL A 743 1.23 -32.52 3.77
N ASP A 744 0.46 -32.73 4.82
CA ASP A 744 0.76 -33.71 5.86
C ASP A 744 -0.47 -34.56 6.11
N GLY A 745 -0.26 -35.82 6.47
CA GLY A 745 -1.38 -36.70 6.78
C GLY A 745 -1.04 -38.18 6.68
N HIS A 746 -2.06 -38.97 6.84
CA HIS A 746 -1.92 -40.42 6.75
C HIS A 746 -3.19 -41.09 6.18
N GLY A 747 -3.02 -42.29 5.65
CA GLY A 747 -4.13 -43.09 5.15
C GLY A 747 -3.95 -44.55 5.44
N VAL A 748 -5.07 -45.29 5.42
CA VAL A 748 -5.09 -46.73 5.55
C VAL A 748 -5.81 -47.31 4.33
N THR A 749 -5.16 -48.27 3.67
CA THR A 749 -5.72 -48.99 2.53
C THR A 749 -5.84 -50.47 2.85
N ALA A 750 -7.00 -51.04 2.65
CA ALA A 750 -7.24 -52.48 2.74
C ALA A 750 -7.74 -53.04 1.41
N SER A 751 -7.21 -54.14 0.97
CA SER A 751 -7.58 -54.78 -0.29
C SER A 751 -7.80 -56.27 -0.14
N LEU A 752 -8.76 -56.79 -0.86
CA LEU A 752 -8.99 -58.20 -1.03
C LEU A 752 -9.14 -58.50 -2.53
N GLU A 753 -8.26 -59.34 -3.06
CA GLU A 753 -8.22 -59.75 -4.47
C GLU A 753 -8.32 -61.25 -4.59
N GLY A 754 -8.99 -61.73 -5.60
CA GLY A 754 -9.03 -63.14 -5.94
C GLY A 754 -9.02 -63.39 -7.45
N GLY A 755 -8.35 -64.47 -7.85
CA GLY A 755 -8.28 -64.90 -9.23
C GLY A 755 -8.39 -66.41 -9.38
N TYR A 756 -8.92 -66.87 -10.50
CA TYR A 756 -9.11 -68.29 -10.79
C TYR A 756 -8.61 -68.63 -12.20
N PRO A 757 -7.46 -69.32 -12.36
CA PRO A 757 -6.91 -69.68 -13.66
C PRO A 757 -7.69 -70.79 -14.29
N VAL A 758 -8.17 -70.62 -15.53
CA VAL A 758 -8.85 -71.57 -16.39
C VAL A 758 -7.93 -71.92 -17.55
N ALA A 759 -7.47 -73.14 -17.62
CA ALA A 759 -6.63 -73.60 -18.73
C ALA A 759 -7.47 -73.69 -20.00
N LEU A 760 -7.09 -72.94 -21.04
CA LEU A 760 -7.69 -72.94 -22.36
C LEU A 760 -6.97 -73.95 -23.28
N SER A 761 -5.68 -74.16 -23.05
CA SER A 761 -4.84 -75.14 -23.75
C SER A 761 -3.61 -75.46 -22.85
N GLU A 762 -2.71 -76.33 -23.38
CA GLU A 762 -1.46 -76.65 -22.67
C GLU A 762 -0.58 -75.40 -22.44
N SER A 763 -0.69 -74.33 -23.28
CA SER A 763 0.12 -73.13 -23.27
C SER A 763 -0.63 -71.88 -22.90
N TRP A 764 -1.96 -71.91 -22.79
CA TRP A 764 -2.74 -70.68 -22.56
C TRP A 764 -3.71 -70.84 -21.38
N THR A 765 -3.69 -69.89 -20.52
CA THR A 765 -4.57 -69.78 -19.35
C THR A 765 -5.31 -68.46 -19.36
N LEU A 766 -6.62 -68.47 -19.09
CA LEU A 766 -7.47 -67.33 -18.86
C LEU A 766 -7.79 -67.24 -17.36
N GLU A 767 -7.50 -66.09 -16.76
CA GLU A 767 -7.74 -65.89 -15.34
C GLU A 767 -8.71 -64.71 -15.11
N PRO A 768 -9.98 -64.97 -14.80
CA PRO A 768 -10.86 -63.97 -14.24
C PRO A 768 -10.39 -63.55 -12.84
N GLN A 769 -10.47 -62.26 -12.58
CA GLN A 769 -10.02 -61.59 -11.34
C GLN A 769 -11.10 -60.69 -10.81
N ALA A 770 -11.14 -60.51 -9.48
CA ALA A 770 -11.93 -59.49 -8.81
C ALA A 770 -11.18 -58.94 -7.60
N GLN A 771 -11.29 -57.65 -7.38
CA GLN A 771 -10.65 -56.97 -6.27
C GLN A 771 -11.60 -55.96 -5.65
N LEU A 772 -11.60 -55.83 -4.34
CA LEU A 772 -12.30 -54.80 -3.59
C LEU A 772 -11.29 -54.06 -2.69
N ILE A 773 -11.27 -52.76 -2.75
CA ILE A 773 -10.35 -51.91 -2.05
C ILE A 773 -11.14 -50.90 -1.22
N TRP A 774 -10.75 -50.73 0.03
CA TRP A 774 -11.21 -49.71 0.95
C TRP A 774 -10.04 -48.78 1.33
N GLN A 775 -10.28 -47.49 1.30
CA GLN A 775 -9.32 -46.48 1.67
C GLN A 775 -9.93 -45.48 2.66
N SER A 776 -9.21 -45.15 3.69
CA SER A 776 -9.50 -44.05 4.63
C SER A 776 -8.33 -43.09 4.61
N LEU A 777 -8.59 -41.78 4.44
CA LEU A 777 -7.63 -40.71 4.33
C LEU A 777 -7.88 -39.69 5.43
N SER A 778 -6.82 -39.19 6.04
CA SER A 778 -6.83 -38.08 6.98
C SER A 778 -5.66 -37.17 6.65
N LEU A 779 -5.94 -36.03 6.03
CA LEU A 779 -4.97 -34.94 5.85
C LEU A 779 -5.11 -33.94 7.00
N ASP A 780 -3.99 -33.36 7.41
CA ASP A 780 -3.95 -32.41 8.51
C ASP A 780 -4.44 -31.04 8.06
N ASP A 781 -5.22 -30.38 8.91
CA ASP A 781 -5.71 -29.02 8.65
C ASP A 781 -4.55 -28.06 8.47
N GLN A 782 -4.69 -27.15 7.51
CA GLN A 782 -3.70 -26.14 7.15
C GLN A 782 -4.33 -24.74 7.18
N ALA A 783 -3.53 -23.74 6.91
CA ALA A 783 -4.01 -22.37 6.70
C ALA A 783 -3.14 -21.65 5.68
N ASP A 784 -3.76 -20.85 4.85
CA ASP A 784 -3.06 -19.87 4.03
C ASP A 784 -3.37 -18.44 4.51
N ARG A 785 -2.93 -17.44 3.76
CA ARG A 785 -3.13 -16.03 4.10
C ARG A 785 -4.62 -15.64 4.22
N PHE A 786 -5.52 -16.35 3.54
CA PHE A 786 -6.91 -15.94 3.34
C PHE A 786 -7.91 -16.81 4.09
N SER A 787 -7.51 -18.01 4.53
CA SER A 787 -8.43 -18.96 5.14
C SER A 787 -7.70 -20.08 5.90
N THR A 788 -8.38 -20.66 6.88
CA THR A 788 -8.12 -22.04 7.31
C THR A 788 -8.60 -23.00 6.23
N VAL A 789 -7.88 -24.09 6.01
CA VAL A 789 -8.19 -25.16 5.05
C VAL A 789 -8.29 -26.46 5.81
N SER A 790 -9.46 -27.03 5.88
CA SER A 790 -9.70 -28.32 6.58
C SER A 790 -10.16 -29.39 5.62
N PHE A 791 -9.70 -30.62 5.85
CA PHE A 791 -9.92 -31.76 5.00
C PHE A 791 -10.84 -32.76 5.69
N ASP A 792 -12.05 -32.95 5.13
CA ASP A 792 -13.00 -33.98 5.57
C ASP A 792 -13.20 -34.98 4.44
N SER A 793 -12.52 -36.10 4.56
CA SER A 793 -12.46 -37.12 3.51
C SER A 793 -13.31 -38.33 3.90
N ASP A 794 -14.32 -38.62 3.11
CA ASP A 794 -15.07 -39.83 3.20
C ASP A 794 -14.25 -41.07 2.78
N ASN A 795 -14.57 -42.25 3.36
CA ASN A 795 -13.92 -43.46 2.98
C ASN A 795 -14.23 -43.83 1.51
N ALA A 796 -13.20 -44.13 0.75
CA ALA A 796 -13.32 -44.50 -0.64
C ALA A 796 -13.42 -46.05 -0.81
N TRP A 797 -14.32 -46.50 -1.68
CA TRP A 797 -14.45 -47.89 -2.08
C TRP A 797 -14.23 -48.00 -3.57
N THR A 798 -13.27 -48.86 -3.95
CA THR A 798 -12.95 -49.17 -5.36
C THR A 798 -13.05 -50.65 -5.62
N GLY A 799 -13.74 -51.00 -6.67
CA GLY A 799 -13.85 -52.38 -7.14
C GLY A 799 -13.18 -52.58 -8.50
N ARG A 800 -12.59 -53.71 -8.73
CA ARG A 800 -12.03 -54.12 -10.02
C ARG A 800 -12.56 -55.49 -10.41
N ILE A 801 -12.93 -55.66 -11.69
CA ILE A 801 -13.17 -56.94 -12.35
C ILE A 801 -12.25 -57.00 -13.53
N GLY A 802 -11.51 -58.11 -13.66
CA GLY A 802 -10.46 -58.25 -14.66
C GLY A 802 -10.44 -59.61 -15.34
N LEU A 803 -9.87 -59.65 -16.50
CA LEU A 803 -9.51 -60.84 -17.26
C LEU A 803 -8.03 -60.77 -17.67
N ARG A 804 -7.30 -61.85 -17.37
CA ARG A 804 -5.88 -61.94 -17.76
C ARG A 804 -5.71 -63.19 -18.61
N LEU A 805 -5.20 -63.01 -19.85
CA LEU A 805 -4.90 -64.11 -20.78
C LEU A 805 -3.40 -64.29 -20.83
N GLN A 806 -2.89 -65.41 -20.39
CA GLN A 806 -1.47 -65.68 -20.25
C GLN A 806 -1.04 -66.86 -21.14
N GLY A 807 0.07 -66.66 -21.85
CA GLY A 807 0.80 -67.70 -22.55
C GLY A 807 1.96 -68.23 -21.70
N THR A 808 2.46 -69.41 -22.02
CA THR A 808 3.65 -69.99 -21.44
C THR A 808 4.49 -70.62 -22.54
N GLU A 809 5.79 -70.21 -22.62
CA GLU A 809 6.73 -70.67 -23.60
C GLU A 809 8.14 -70.93 -22.99
N ASP A 810 8.70 -72.09 -23.28
CA ASP A 810 10.06 -72.43 -22.84
C ASP A 810 11.08 -71.86 -23.86
N THR A 811 11.94 -70.92 -23.38
CA THR A 811 12.95 -70.30 -24.22
C THR A 811 14.38 -70.67 -23.77
N SER A 812 15.38 -70.31 -24.57
CA SER A 812 16.78 -70.53 -24.20
C SER A 812 17.25 -69.65 -23.00
N MET A 813 16.48 -68.62 -22.64
CA MET A 813 16.76 -67.72 -21.52
C MET A 813 15.93 -68.07 -20.26
N GLY A 814 15.07 -69.04 -20.33
CA GLY A 814 14.18 -69.45 -19.26
C GLY A 814 12.73 -69.52 -19.72
N LYS A 815 11.79 -69.70 -18.78
CA LYS A 815 10.37 -69.80 -19.08
C LYS A 815 9.82 -68.39 -19.22
N LEU A 816 9.29 -68.08 -20.42
CA LEU A 816 8.65 -66.80 -20.75
C LEU A 816 7.14 -66.91 -20.64
N ARG A 817 6.50 -65.97 -19.99
CA ARG A 817 5.06 -65.89 -19.84
C ARG A 817 4.54 -64.50 -20.25
N PRO A 818 4.25 -64.30 -21.54
CA PRO A 818 3.55 -63.13 -21.99
C PRO A 818 2.08 -63.18 -21.57
N TYR A 819 1.49 -62.01 -21.26
CA TYR A 819 0.07 -61.91 -20.97
C TYR A 819 -0.56 -60.63 -21.48
N LEU A 820 -1.87 -60.65 -21.66
CA LEU A 820 -2.72 -59.49 -21.88
C LEU A 820 -3.74 -59.42 -20.76
N LYS A 821 -4.09 -58.20 -20.31
CA LYS A 821 -5.13 -57.97 -19.31
C LYS A 821 -6.13 -56.92 -19.78
N ALA A 822 -7.35 -57.05 -19.29
CA ALA A 822 -8.36 -56.00 -19.37
C ALA A 822 -9.11 -55.93 -18.05
N ASN A 823 -9.20 -54.76 -17.46
CA ASN A 823 -9.83 -54.50 -16.19
C ASN A 823 -10.91 -53.42 -16.34
N ILE A 824 -11.99 -53.57 -15.62
CA ILE A 824 -12.95 -52.49 -15.35
C ILE A 824 -12.79 -52.10 -13.88
N TRP A 825 -12.53 -50.87 -13.66
CA TRP A 825 -12.42 -50.24 -12.35
C TRP A 825 -13.68 -49.45 -12.08
N GLN A 826 -14.20 -49.49 -10.85
CA GLN A 826 -15.36 -48.74 -10.40
C GLN A 826 -15.08 -48.13 -9.05
N ASN A 827 -15.07 -46.77 -8.99
CA ASN A 827 -15.17 -46.05 -7.74
C ASN A 827 -16.64 -45.87 -7.35
N PHE A 828 -17.06 -46.47 -6.22
CA PHE A 828 -18.47 -46.57 -5.86
C PHE A 828 -19.03 -45.31 -5.20
N SER A 829 -18.29 -44.72 -4.27
CA SER A 829 -18.69 -43.52 -3.56
C SER A 829 -17.51 -42.94 -2.84
N SER A 830 -17.31 -41.64 -2.91
CA SER A 830 -16.66 -40.82 -1.90
C SER A 830 -16.71 -39.38 -2.34
N ASP A 831 -17.32 -38.59 -1.55
CA ASP A 831 -17.22 -37.13 -1.65
C ASP A 831 -16.03 -36.71 -0.79
N GLN A 832 -15.11 -35.99 -1.37
CA GLN A 832 -13.99 -35.40 -0.65
C GLN A 832 -14.32 -33.91 -0.44
N THR A 833 -14.38 -33.50 0.80
CA THR A 833 -14.71 -32.11 1.13
C THR A 833 -13.47 -31.40 1.65
N VAL A 834 -13.13 -30.27 1.01
CA VAL A 834 -12.14 -29.33 1.50
C VAL A 834 -12.86 -28.05 1.87
N SER A 835 -12.78 -27.67 3.14
CA SER A 835 -13.46 -26.47 3.64
C SER A 835 -12.49 -25.30 3.76
N PHE A 836 -12.86 -24.18 3.16
CA PHE A 836 -12.14 -22.90 3.23
C PHE A 836 -12.85 -22.00 4.26
N GLY A 837 -12.38 -22.01 5.51
CA GLY A 837 -13.13 -21.48 6.64
C GLY A 837 -14.45 -22.23 6.82
N THR A 838 -15.56 -21.59 6.49
CA THR A 838 -16.91 -22.19 6.59
C THR A 838 -17.49 -22.68 5.24
N VAL A 839 -16.71 -22.55 4.16
CA VAL A 839 -17.19 -22.85 2.80
C VAL A 839 -16.72 -24.23 2.36
N PRO A 840 -17.60 -25.23 2.27
CA PRO A 840 -17.24 -26.56 1.80
C PRO A 840 -17.15 -26.60 0.29
N ILE A 841 -16.09 -27.19 -0.23
CA ILE A 841 -15.85 -27.49 -1.64
C ILE A 841 -15.79 -29.00 -1.79
N VAL A 842 -16.69 -29.55 -2.57
CA VAL A 842 -16.85 -30.99 -2.72
C VAL A 842 -16.25 -31.46 -4.03
N THR A 843 -15.46 -32.54 -3.97
CA THR A 843 -14.90 -33.25 -5.12
C THR A 843 -15.42 -34.69 -5.10
N ASP A 844 -16.02 -35.15 -6.19
CA ASP A 844 -16.59 -36.52 -6.32
C ASP A 844 -15.58 -37.46 -7.01
N LEU A 845 -15.27 -38.56 -6.38
CA LEU A 845 -14.39 -39.61 -6.92
C LEU A 845 -15.10 -40.68 -7.73
N LYS A 846 -16.43 -40.65 -7.82
CA LYS A 846 -17.20 -41.69 -8.55
C LYS A 846 -16.82 -41.72 -10.02
N GLY A 847 -16.51 -42.88 -10.51
CA GLY A 847 -16.18 -43.06 -11.93
C GLY A 847 -15.97 -44.52 -12.29
N THR A 848 -16.12 -44.79 -13.59
CA THR A 848 -15.82 -46.10 -14.18
C THR A 848 -14.74 -45.94 -15.21
N SER A 849 -13.70 -46.75 -15.12
CA SER A 849 -12.61 -46.73 -16.10
C SER A 849 -12.29 -48.14 -16.64
N LEU A 850 -11.76 -48.18 -17.85
CA LEU A 850 -11.28 -49.37 -18.56
C LEU A 850 -9.77 -49.30 -18.61
N GLU A 851 -9.11 -50.33 -18.11
CA GLU A 851 -7.68 -50.53 -18.23
C GLU A 851 -7.41 -51.69 -19.19
N ILE A 852 -6.54 -51.48 -20.16
CA ILE A 852 -6.06 -52.51 -21.08
C ILE A 852 -4.53 -52.50 -21.01
N GLY A 853 -3.96 -53.65 -20.85
CA GLY A 853 -2.51 -53.76 -20.77
C GLY A 853 -1.97 -55.14 -21.08
N GLY A 854 -0.67 -55.20 -20.95
CA GLY A 854 0.02 -56.46 -21.13
C GLY A 854 1.40 -56.43 -20.49
N GLY A 855 1.96 -57.62 -20.40
CA GLY A 855 3.29 -57.70 -19.79
C GLY A 855 3.90 -59.05 -20.07
N LEU A 856 5.03 -59.25 -19.47
CA LEU A 856 5.78 -60.52 -19.55
C LEU A 856 6.43 -60.82 -18.20
N THR A 857 6.52 -62.11 -17.89
CA THR A 857 7.35 -62.62 -16.81
C THR A 857 8.37 -63.58 -17.40
N LEU A 858 9.63 -63.46 -17.02
CA LEU A 858 10.72 -64.32 -17.41
C LEU A 858 11.35 -64.97 -16.17
N ASP A 859 11.24 -66.31 -16.07
CA ASP A 859 11.96 -67.07 -15.06
C ASP A 859 13.42 -67.25 -15.51
N VAL A 860 14.29 -66.37 -15.04
CA VAL A 860 15.75 -66.34 -15.38
C VAL A 860 16.45 -67.55 -14.77
N THR A 861 15.99 -67.95 -13.58
CA THR A 861 16.46 -69.14 -12.86
C THR A 861 15.27 -69.78 -12.09
N GLU A 862 15.49 -70.97 -11.55
CA GLU A 862 14.51 -71.61 -10.64
C GLU A 862 14.18 -70.78 -9.37
N LYS A 863 14.98 -69.67 -9.14
CA LYS A 863 14.86 -68.84 -7.91
C LYS A 863 14.62 -67.37 -8.23
N ALA A 864 14.73 -66.94 -9.48
CA ALA A 864 14.58 -65.55 -9.83
C ALA A 864 13.74 -65.36 -11.08
N SER A 865 12.78 -64.44 -10.99
CA SER A 865 12.00 -63.98 -12.14
C SER A 865 12.00 -62.48 -12.25
N LEU A 866 11.97 -62.01 -13.47
CA LEU A 866 11.78 -60.62 -13.85
C LEU A 866 10.41 -60.45 -14.47
N PHE A 867 9.73 -59.37 -14.20
CA PHE A 867 8.48 -59.04 -14.84
C PHE A 867 8.45 -57.56 -15.28
N ALA A 868 7.67 -57.31 -16.32
CA ALA A 868 7.42 -55.98 -16.83
C ALA A 868 5.97 -55.86 -17.33
N THR A 869 5.33 -54.71 -17.09
CA THR A 869 3.97 -54.42 -17.57
C THR A 869 3.92 -53.06 -18.22
N ALA A 870 2.96 -52.85 -19.12
CA ALA A 870 2.59 -51.57 -19.67
C ALA A 870 1.05 -51.55 -19.85
N ASP A 871 0.43 -50.54 -19.30
CA ASP A 871 -1.01 -50.45 -19.16
C ASP A 871 -1.51 -49.07 -19.58
N TYR A 872 -2.73 -49.02 -20.12
CA TYR A 872 -3.42 -47.78 -20.45
C TYR A 872 -4.82 -47.81 -19.86
N THR A 873 -5.13 -46.80 -19.05
CA THR A 873 -6.45 -46.63 -18.44
C THR A 873 -7.15 -45.42 -19.03
N THR A 874 -8.43 -45.56 -19.36
CA THR A 874 -9.30 -44.50 -19.85
C THR A 874 -10.69 -44.59 -19.20
N ASP A 875 -11.35 -43.44 -19.09
CA ASP A 875 -12.70 -43.36 -18.53
C ASP A 875 -13.77 -43.99 -19.46
N LEU A 876 -14.82 -44.50 -18.85
CA LEU A 876 -16.03 -45.00 -19.54
C LEU A 876 -17.28 -44.18 -19.20
N GLY A 877 -17.17 -43.22 -18.31
CA GLY A 877 -18.32 -42.55 -17.69
C GLY A 877 -18.31 -41.03 -17.60
N GLY A 878 -17.55 -40.30 -18.41
CA GLY A 878 -17.65 -38.85 -18.52
C GLY A 878 -16.82 -38.05 -17.50
N GLU A 879 -15.89 -38.68 -16.80
CA GLU A 879 -14.76 -38.08 -16.14
C GLU A 879 -13.54 -38.24 -17.03
N LYS A 880 -12.65 -37.27 -17.06
CA LYS A 880 -11.41 -37.43 -17.81
C LYS A 880 -10.43 -38.25 -16.98
N THR A 881 -10.13 -39.45 -17.40
CA THR A 881 -9.06 -40.28 -16.84
C THR A 881 -8.25 -40.85 -17.98
N ARG A 882 -6.97 -40.51 -18.05
CA ARG A 882 -5.99 -41.12 -18.94
C ARG A 882 -4.73 -41.37 -18.15
N ILE A 883 -4.35 -42.63 -18.06
CA ILE A 883 -3.16 -43.05 -17.35
C ILE A 883 -2.38 -44.01 -18.23
N TRP A 884 -1.13 -43.69 -18.48
CA TRP A 884 -0.16 -44.66 -18.99
C TRP A 884 0.68 -45.14 -17.83
N GLU A 885 0.74 -46.43 -17.61
CA GLU A 885 1.53 -46.99 -16.52
C GLU A 885 2.59 -47.96 -17.08
N GLY A 886 3.77 -47.93 -16.47
CA GLY A 886 4.81 -48.91 -16.65
C GLY A 886 5.31 -49.43 -15.32
N ASN A 887 5.54 -50.75 -15.22
CA ASN A 887 5.97 -51.42 -14.01
C ASN A 887 7.04 -52.46 -14.35
N ILE A 888 8.14 -52.47 -13.64
CA ILE A 888 9.21 -53.45 -13.76
C ILE A 888 9.56 -53.97 -12.36
N GLY A 889 9.65 -55.26 -12.24
CA GLY A 889 9.98 -55.85 -10.96
C GLY A 889 10.80 -57.16 -11.04
N LEU A 890 11.25 -57.53 -9.88
CA LEU A 890 12.11 -58.71 -9.63
C LEU A 890 11.51 -59.50 -8.46
N ASN A 891 11.48 -60.81 -8.60
CA ASN A 891 11.13 -61.73 -7.51
C ASN A 891 12.29 -62.72 -7.33
N VAL A 892 12.76 -62.88 -6.10
CA VAL A 892 13.90 -63.77 -5.77
C VAL A 892 13.50 -64.68 -4.61
N LYS A 893 13.74 -65.96 -4.78
CA LYS A 893 13.51 -66.99 -3.80
C LYS A 893 14.85 -67.53 -3.29
N TRP A 894 15.06 -67.59 -1.98
CA TRP A 894 16.33 -67.93 -1.35
C TRP A 894 16.23 -68.91 -0.17
#